data_c5b189617d4d509a4be59f6e6dc681df
#
_entry.id   c5b189617d4d509a4be59f6e6dc681df
#
_cell.length_a   1.000
_cell.length_b   1.000
_cell.length_c   1.000
_cell.angle_alpha   90.00
_cell.angle_beta   90.00
_cell.angle_gamma   90.00
#
_symmetry.space_group_name_H-M   'P 1'
#
loop_
_entity.id
_entity.type
_entity.pdbx_description
1 polymer ?
#
loop_
_entity_poly.entity_id
_entity_poly.type
_entity_poly.pdbx_seq_one_letter_code
_entity_poly.pdbx_strand_id
1 'polypeptide(L)'
;MELDKITIRGAKENNLKNISLEIPRNKMVVMTGLSGSGKTSLAFDTIYAEGQRRYVESLSAYARQFLGGVEKPNVELIEGLSPAISIDQKTTSNNPRSTVGTVTEIYDYLRLLYARTGVPYCPNHNIPITGQTITEMVNQVMDLPDRSKLTILAPTVRNKKGSFKDVFAKLLKDGYIRVRIDGEVVMLEDEPELEKNKRHDIDVVIDRIVKTDESRSRVYDSIETALNLADGHAIVLNGEEEMDFSTHFSCHICGFTVPKLEPRLFSFNAPIGACDNCHGLGITEEVDVDNLIPDRSKSIRQGGIRYYKNIIGTDNIEWQTFAVLLKHYKIDLDTPIKDLTKKQLEVILYGSDAPIRYTIISSGGNSYNRNDFIEGIKNMIERRYVETTSSMSKEWYHSFMVESVCPKCHGQRLNPEALSVRVGDKNINEFTQLSVGKALDWINNLKLDVEKTKIAELVLKEIRNRLSFLKDVGLEYLSLDRLAGTLSGGEAQRIRLATQIGSRLSGVLYVLDEPSIGLHQRDNSKLIKTLQNMRDLGNSLIIVEHDEDTMLHSDWIVDIGPGAGIHGGEVIANGTPEEIKNSLNSITGQYLSGRKVIPMPETRRKGSGKVVELKGVAEHNLKNINVKFPLGKMVLVTGVSGSGKSTLVNDVFMKAVQQNLGKQKANPGKYKSIKGLENIDKLVQIDQDPIGRTPRSNPATYTGVFDDIRDIFAKTPEARLRGYEKGRFSFNVKGGRCEACQGDGVKVISMNFLPDVYVPCEVCHGKRYNEETLQCTYKGKNIYDVLEMTVEDSLDFFANHPKIKNKLQTLSDVGLNYIKLGQSSTTLSGGEAQRVKLASELQKRPTGKTIYILDEPTTGLHTDDVNRLIAVLERIVDNGDTVIIIEHNLDVIKCADWIIDLGPEGGDGGGTIVAQGTPEDIIKVEESWTGQYLKKTIAWTKEHQK
;
A
#
# COMPACT_ATOMS: atom_id res chain seq x y z
N MET A 1 11.74 32.08 31.21
CA MET A 1 10.80 32.71 30.27
C MET A 1 10.45 31.66 29.22
N GLU A 2 9.23 31.21 29.18
CA GLU A 2 8.76 30.47 28.02
C GLU A 2 8.74 31.40 26.83
N LEU A 3 9.39 31.00 25.73
CA LEU A 3 9.37 31.77 24.51
C LEU A 3 7.98 31.57 23.86
N ASP A 4 7.16 32.60 23.80
CA ASP A 4 5.80 32.53 23.24
C ASP A 4 5.77 32.44 21.71
N LYS A 5 6.94 32.53 21.07
CA LYS A 5 7.09 32.57 19.62
C LYS A 5 8.25 31.71 19.14
N ILE A 6 8.13 31.22 17.90
CA ILE A 6 9.24 30.71 17.10
C ILE A 6 9.74 31.87 16.24
N THR A 7 10.99 32.26 16.42
CA THR A 7 11.61 33.36 15.67
C THR A 7 12.58 32.79 14.65
N ILE A 8 12.35 33.09 13.37
CA ILE A 8 13.17 32.67 12.24
C ILE A 8 13.86 33.86 11.68
N ARG A 9 15.18 33.78 11.42
CA ARG A 9 15.94 34.86 10.77
C ARG A 9 16.78 34.28 9.65
N GLY A 10 16.71 34.92 8.49
CA GLY A 10 17.59 34.62 7.38
C GLY A 10 17.42 33.25 6.76
N ALA A 11 16.20 32.74 6.60
CA ALA A 11 15.95 31.47 5.91
C ALA A 11 16.15 31.62 4.40
N LYS A 12 17.04 30.78 3.83
CA LYS A 12 17.49 30.81 2.42
C LYS A 12 17.46 29.44 1.76
N GLU A 13 16.72 28.48 2.34
CA GLU A 13 16.63 27.13 1.80
C GLU A 13 15.86 27.12 0.45
N ASN A 14 16.35 26.39 -0.54
CA ASN A 14 15.80 26.31 -1.88
C ASN A 14 15.52 27.68 -2.52
N ASN A 15 14.25 28.05 -2.71
CA ASN A 15 13.85 29.32 -3.31
C ASN A 15 13.55 30.45 -2.30
N LEU A 16 13.77 30.24 -1.00
CA LEU A 16 13.48 31.25 0.04
C LEU A 16 14.42 32.45 -0.06
N LYS A 17 13.87 33.63 -0.03
CA LYS A 17 14.57 34.90 -0.20
C LYS A 17 14.87 35.59 1.13
N ASN A 18 15.74 34.97 1.94
CA ASN A 18 16.20 35.53 3.22
C ASN A 18 15.04 35.88 4.18
N ILE A 19 14.11 34.91 4.35
CA ILE A 19 12.90 35.13 5.15
C ILE A 19 13.25 35.32 6.62
N SER A 20 12.66 36.37 7.23
CA SER A 20 12.61 36.57 8.67
C SER A 20 11.15 36.66 9.13
N LEU A 21 10.77 35.82 10.10
CA LEU A 21 9.37 35.59 10.46
C LEU A 21 9.25 35.22 11.95
N GLU A 22 8.21 35.70 12.62
CA GLU A 22 7.78 35.27 13.93
C GLU A 22 6.48 34.50 13.86
N ILE A 23 6.44 33.30 14.44
CA ILE A 23 5.27 32.40 14.46
C ILE A 23 4.87 32.17 15.92
N PRO A 24 3.59 32.30 16.29
CA PRO A 24 3.15 32.05 17.66
C PRO A 24 3.26 30.54 18.01
N ARG A 25 3.70 30.23 19.24
CA ARG A 25 3.74 28.84 19.78
C ARG A 25 2.37 28.46 20.35
N ASN A 26 2.17 27.14 20.49
CA ASN A 26 0.93 26.55 21.00
C ASN A 26 -0.31 27.01 20.24
N LYS A 27 -0.16 27.21 18.93
CA LYS A 27 -1.16 27.63 17.97
C LYS A 27 -1.18 26.74 16.77
N MET A 28 -2.31 26.75 16.07
CA MET A 28 -2.48 26.14 14.76
C MET A 28 -2.14 27.17 13.69
N VAL A 29 -0.99 27.00 13.06
CA VAL A 29 -0.43 27.90 12.04
C VAL A 29 -0.54 27.23 10.67
N VAL A 30 -1.18 27.89 9.72
CA VAL A 30 -1.27 27.40 8.34
C VAL A 30 -0.28 28.15 7.45
N MET A 31 0.55 27.42 6.71
CA MET A 31 1.41 27.96 5.65
C MET A 31 0.75 27.71 4.30
N THR A 32 0.45 28.76 3.59
CA THR A 32 -0.26 28.73 2.32
C THR A 32 0.45 29.54 1.23
N GLY A 33 -0.07 29.54 0.01
CA GLY A 33 0.47 30.21 -1.16
C GLY A 33 0.47 29.33 -2.40
N LEU A 34 0.87 29.86 -3.55
CA LEU A 34 0.91 29.12 -4.83
C LEU A 34 1.77 27.85 -4.78
N SER A 35 1.49 26.88 -5.65
CA SER A 35 2.36 25.71 -5.81
C SER A 35 3.77 26.15 -6.22
N GLY A 36 4.81 25.63 -5.54
CA GLY A 36 6.20 26.03 -5.77
C GLY A 36 6.61 27.38 -5.17
N SER A 37 5.77 28.01 -4.33
CA SER A 37 6.11 29.30 -3.68
C SER A 37 7.16 29.21 -2.58
N GLY A 38 7.46 27.99 -2.04
CA GLY A 38 8.44 27.78 -0.96
C GLY A 38 7.83 27.38 0.39
N LYS A 39 6.53 27.06 0.46
CA LYS A 39 5.85 26.61 1.69
C LYS A 39 6.55 25.42 2.36
N THR A 40 6.75 24.36 1.59
CA THR A 40 7.40 23.13 2.06
C THR A 40 8.85 23.40 2.43
N SER A 41 9.56 24.26 1.68
CA SER A 41 10.94 24.67 1.98
C SER A 41 11.04 25.39 3.34
N LEU A 42 10.05 26.21 3.70
CA LEU A 42 10.03 26.85 5.00
C LEU A 42 9.60 25.89 6.11
N ALA A 43 8.50 25.14 5.92
CA ALA A 43 7.93 24.25 6.94
C ALA A 43 8.81 23.03 7.23
N PHE A 44 9.21 22.30 6.18
CA PHE A 44 9.91 21.01 6.30
C PHE A 44 11.42 21.17 6.17
N ASP A 45 11.91 21.78 5.08
CA ASP A 45 13.35 21.86 4.82
C ASP A 45 14.08 22.84 5.75
N THR A 46 13.35 23.77 6.40
CA THR A 46 13.93 24.75 7.33
C THR A 46 13.52 24.49 8.77
N ILE A 47 12.23 24.66 9.13
CA ILE A 47 11.77 24.61 10.53
C ILE A 47 11.85 23.20 11.10
N TYR A 48 11.26 22.22 10.41
CA TYR A 48 11.29 20.81 10.85
C TYR A 48 12.72 20.27 10.85
N ALA A 49 13.47 20.48 9.78
CA ALA A 49 14.85 20.00 9.63
C ALA A 49 15.75 20.52 10.77
N GLU A 50 15.65 21.80 11.15
CA GLU A 50 16.41 22.36 12.26
C GLU A 50 15.93 21.80 13.63
N GLY A 51 14.62 21.63 13.83
CA GLY A 51 14.07 21.02 15.03
C GLY A 51 14.54 19.56 15.21
N GLN A 52 14.51 18.77 14.13
CA GLN A 52 15.02 17.39 14.11
C GLN A 52 16.53 17.34 14.35
N ARG A 53 17.30 18.21 13.69
CA ARG A 53 18.75 18.29 13.86
C ARG A 53 19.13 18.53 15.33
N ARG A 54 18.50 19.50 15.99
CA ARG A 54 18.74 19.80 17.41
C ARG A 54 18.36 18.63 18.32
N TYR A 55 17.26 17.95 18.01
CA TYR A 55 16.86 16.78 18.76
C TYR A 55 17.89 15.64 18.62
N VAL A 56 18.31 15.34 17.38
CA VAL A 56 19.33 14.31 17.11
C VAL A 56 20.68 14.67 17.75
N GLU A 57 21.09 15.94 17.73
CA GLU A 57 22.32 16.39 18.40
C GLU A 57 22.28 16.25 19.91
N SER A 58 21.11 16.30 20.54
CA SER A 58 20.94 16.08 21.98
C SER A 58 21.09 14.61 22.38
N LEU A 59 21.05 13.66 21.44
CA LEU A 59 21.19 12.23 21.69
C LEU A 59 22.64 11.80 21.87
N SER A 60 22.86 10.61 22.44
CA SER A 60 24.20 10.05 22.60
C SER A 60 24.90 9.84 21.25
N ALA A 61 26.24 9.87 21.24
CA ALA A 61 27.03 9.65 20.03
C ALA A 61 26.72 8.30 19.35
N TYR A 62 26.40 7.28 20.15
CA TYR A 62 25.98 5.97 19.65
C TYR A 62 24.63 6.04 18.89
N ALA A 63 23.63 6.70 19.46
CA ALA A 63 22.33 6.86 18.81
C ALA A 63 22.42 7.67 17.50
N ARG A 64 23.28 8.70 17.47
CA ARG A 64 23.54 9.51 16.27
C ARG A 64 24.11 8.72 15.09
N GLN A 65 24.93 7.69 15.35
CA GLN A 65 25.47 6.82 14.28
C GLN A 65 24.39 6.05 13.52
N PHE A 66 23.29 5.71 14.20
CA PHE A 66 22.16 5.00 13.59
C PHE A 66 21.16 5.92 12.89
N LEU A 67 21.03 7.17 13.35
CA LEU A 67 20.06 8.12 12.81
C LEU A 67 20.59 8.93 11.61
N GLY A 68 21.90 8.85 11.35
CA GLY A 68 22.56 9.62 10.31
C GLY A 68 22.78 11.09 10.71
N GLY A 69 23.66 11.79 10.01
CA GLY A 69 23.83 13.23 10.16
C GLY A 69 22.69 13.97 9.45
N VAL A 70 21.98 14.84 10.17
CA VAL A 70 21.03 15.77 9.56
C VAL A 70 21.82 17.02 9.17
N GLU A 71 21.79 17.38 7.88
CA GLU A 71 22.43 18.62 7.41
C GLU A 71 21.77 19.84 8.03
N LYS A 72 22.56 20.85 8.35
CA LYS A 72 22.05 22.13 8.86
C LYS A 72 21.35 22.87 7.73
N PRO A 73 20.05 23.23 7.86
CA PRO A 73 19.39 24.03 6.86
C PRO A 73 20.05 25.41 6.71
N ASN A 74 19.89 26.00 5.54
CA ASN A 74 20.43 27.32 5.22
C ASN A 74 19.58 28.43 5.88
N VAL A 75 19.81 28.61 7.16
CA VAL A 75 19.13 29.60 8.00
C VAL A 75 20.12 30.19 8.98
N GLU A 76 20.00 31.50 9.23
CA GLU A 76 20.90 32.18 10.16
C GLU A 76 20.61 31.82 11.61
N LEU A 77 19.34 31.89 12.02
CA LEU A 77 18.89 31.62 13.38
C LEU A 77 17.44 31.14 13.42
N ILE A 78 17.15 30.14 14.25
CA ILE A 78 15.78 29.79 14.68
C ILE A 78 15.77 29.62 16.18
N GLU A 79 14.91 30.37 16.87
CA GLU A 79 14.72 30.29 18.33
C GLU A 79 13.31 29.81 18.66
N GLY A 80 13.11 29.24 19.85
CA GLY A 80 11.79 28.83 20.35
C GLY A 80 11.29 27.49 19.80
N LEU A 81 12.13 26.70 19.09
CA LEU A 81 11.73 25.37 18.60
C LEU A 81 11.56 24.37 19.76
N SER A 82 10.46 23.62 19.69
CA SER A 82 10.22 22.39 20.44
C SER A 82 10.72 21.17 19.63
N PRO A 83 10.83 19.96 20.25
CA PRO A 83 11.02 18.72 19.50
C PRO A 83 10.00 18.63 18.37
N ALA A 84 10.47 18.36 17.15
CA ALA A 84 9.63 18.41 15.95
C ALA A 84 9.30 17.00 15.43
N ILE A 85 8.06 16.80 15.03
CA ILE A 85 7.56 15.57 14.40
C ILE A 85 6.91 15.97 13.06
N SER A 86 7.31 15.29 11.96
CA SER A 86 6.69 15.47 10.66
C SER A 86 5.65 14.39 10.38
N ILE A 87 4.58 14.81 9.72
CA ILE A 87 3.55 13.92 9.19
C ILE A 87 3.37 14.27 7.71
N ASP A 88 4.21 13.64 6.88
CA ASP A 88 4.26 13.86 5.43
C ASP A 88 3.38 12.85 4.65
N GLN A 89 3.19 13.11 3.37
CA GLN A 89 2.43 12.24 2.46
C GLN A 89 3.24 11.07 1.90
N LYS A 90 4.54 10.96 2.21
CA LYS A 90 5.39 9.94 1.60
C LYS A 90 4.82 8.55 1.81
N THR A 91 4.84 7.79 0.74
CA THR A 91 4.22 6.49 0.53
C THR A 91 4.42 5.52 1.68
N THR A 92 3.34 4.83 1.98
CA THR A 92 3.27 3.65 2.82
C THR A 92 4.31 2.60 2.41
N SER A 93 4.77 1.87 3.40
CA SER A 93 5.61 0.69 3.19
C SER A 93 4.99 -0.25 2.15
N ASN A 94 5.71 -0.56 1.09
CA ASN A 94 5.35 -1.60 0.13
C ASN A 94 5.49 -3.03 0.70
N ASN A 95 5.64 -3.16 2.03
CA ASN A 95 5.73 -4.45 2.68
C ASN A 95 4.35 -5.13 2.68
N PRO A 96 4.17 -6.28 1.99
CA PRO A 96 2.88 -6.97 1.92
C PRO A 96 2.38 -7.51 3.27
N ARG A 97 3.22 -7.47 4.30
CA ARG A 97 2.86 -7.88 5.67
C ARG A 97 2.32 -6.73 6.53
N SER A 98 2.49 -5.48 6.09
CA SER A 98 1.98 -4.32 6.82
C SER A 98 0.49 -4.13 6.58
N THR A 99 -0.29 -4.04 7.66
CA THR A 99 -1.74 -3.77 7.64
C THR A 99 -2.07 -2.54 8.47
N VAL A 100 -3.27 -2.00 8.32
CA VAL A 100 -3.77 -0.92 9.18
C VAL A 100 -3.60 -1.29 10.65
N GLY A 101 -4.00 -2.51 11.05
CA GLY A 101 -3.89 -2.99 12.43
C GLY A 101 -2.45 -3.04 12.96
N THR A 102 -1.47 -3.39 12.11
CA THR A 102 -0.05 -3.44 12.53
C THR A 102 0.59 -2.04 12.56
N VAL A 103 0.27 -1.17 11.63
CA VAL A 103 0.81 0.21 11.60
C VAL A 103 0.28 1.05 12.77
N THR A 104 -0.96 0.80 13.19
CA THR A 104 -1.58 1.47 14.35
C THR A 104 -1.26 0.80 15.69
N GLU A 105 -0.49 -0.28 15.69
CA GLU A 105 -0.18 -1.13 16.85
C GLU A 105 -1.41 -1.80 17.50
N ILE A 106 -2.62 -1.60 16.95
CA ILE A 106 -3.85 -2.23 17.47
C ILE A 106 -3.71 -3.75 17.43
N TYR A 107 -3.06 -4.31 16.39
CA TYR A 107 -2.87 -5.74 16.25
C TYR A 107 -2.00 -6.33 17.38
N ASP A 108 -1.05 -5.58 17.92
CA ASP A 108 -0.22 -6.02 19.03
C ASP A 108 -1.02 -6.15 20.33
N TYR A 109 -1.93 -5.22 20.57
CA TYR A 109 -2.86 -5.31 21.69
C TYR A 109 -3.90 -6.42 21.49
N LEU A 110 -4.36 -6.65 20.26
CA LEU A 110 -5.24 -7.78 19.96
C LEU A 110 -4.56 -9.12 20.25
N ARG A 111 -3.32 -9.31 19.83
CA ARG A 111 -2.56 -10.53 20.13
C ARG A 111 -2.48 -10.79 21.64
N LEU A 112 -2.27 -9.73 22.41
CA LEU A 112 -2.24 -9.82 23.87
C LEU A 112 -3.62 -10.15 24.46
N LEU A 113 -4.68 -9.52 23.95
CA LEU A 113 -6.07 -9.79 24.36
C LEU A 113 -6.44 -11.25 24.12
N TYR A 114 -6.22 -11.77 22.89
CA TYR A 114 -6.54 -13.15 22.53
C TYR A 114 -5.68 -14.17 23.31
N ALA A 115 -4.42 -13.87 23.57
CA ALA A 115 -3.57 -14.74 24.38
C ALA A 115 -3.99 -14.83 25.85
N ARG A 116 -4.59 -13.76 26.42
CA ARG A 116 -4.92 -13.70 27.85
C ARG A 116 -6.37 -14.04 28.17
N THR A 117 -7.30 -13.77 27.26
CA THR A 117 -8.75 -13.92 27.49
C THR A 117 -9.42 -14.85 26.51
N GLY A 118 -8.73 -15.25 25.46
CA GLY A 118 -9.25 -16.12 24.40
C GLY A 118 -9.60 -17.52 24.90
N VAL A 119 -10.62 -18.09 24.28
CA VAL A 119 -11.06 -19.48 24.49
C VAL A 119 -10.89 -20.22 23.18
N PRO A 120 -10.09 -21.31 23.14
CA PRO A 120 -10.01 -22.15 21.96
C PRO A 120 -11.30 -22.92 21.71
N TYR A 121 -11.67 -23.07 20.46
CA TYR A 121 -12.80 -23.88 20.00
C TYR A 121 -12.33 -24.91 19.00
N CYS A 122 -12.88 -26.11 19.06
CA CYS A 122 -12.59 -27.12 18.04
C CYS A 122 -13.19 -26.68 16.69
N PRO A 123 -12.41 -26.56 15.63
CA PRO A 123 -12.93 -26.15 14.32
C PRO A 123 -13.91 -27.16 13.72
N ASN A 124 -13.79 -28.45 14.10
CA ASN A 124 -14.64 -29.52 13.57
C ASN A 124 -15.97 -29.67 14.34
N HIS A 125 -15.97 -29.43 15.65
CA HIS A 125 -17.11 -29.68 16.54
C HIS A 125 -17.70 -28.41 17.13
N ASN A 126 -17.03 -27.27 17.00
CA ASN A 126 -17.44 -25.97 17.54
C ASN A 126 -17.72 -25.97 19.07
N ILE A 127 -17.01 -26.83 19.81
CA ILE A 127 -17.05 -26.89 21.27
C ILE A 127 -15.83 -26.17 21.87
N PRO A 128 -15.95 -25.50 23.02
CA PRO A 128 -14.79 -24.93 23.69
C PRO A 128 -13.83 -26.02 24.13
N ILE A 129 -12.55 -25.76 23.95
CA ILE A 129 -11.47 -26.64 24.37
C ILE A 129 -10.84 -26.03 25.62
N THR A 130 -10.88 -26.74 26.73
CA THR A 130 -10.28 -26.34 28.01
C THR A 130 -9.08 -27.24 28.32
N GLY A 131 -7.98 -26.65 28.69
CA GLY A 131 -6.88 -27.38 29.33
C GLY A 131 -7.31 -27.71 30.76
N GLN A 132 -7.03 -28.92 31.21
CA GLN A 132 -7.34 -29.32 32.58
C GLN A 132 -6.20 -28.89 33.51
N THR A 133 -6.56 -28.37 34.70
CA THR A 133 -5.57 -28.15 35.77
C THR A 133 -5.26 -29.49 36.44
N ILE A 134 -4.06 -29.64 37.03
CA ILE A 134 -3.67 -30.85 37.77
C ILE A 134 -4.70 -31.16 38.87
N THR A 135 -5.23 -30.12 39.55
CA THR A 135 -6.24 -30.25 40.56
C THR A 135 -7.56 -30.84 40.03
N GLU A 136 -7.99 -30.44 38.82
CA GLU A 136 -9.20 -30.99 38.18
C GLU A 136 -8.98 -32.43 37.75
N MET A 137 -7.77 -32.74 37.19
CA MET A 137 -7.41 -34.14 36.83
C MET A 137 -7.43 -35.04 38.08
N VAL A 138 -6.81 -34.60 39.18
CA VAL A 138 -6.82 -35.30 40.46
C VAL A 138 -8.22 -35.49 40.99
N ASN A 139 -9.08 -34.46 40.92
CA ASN A 139 -10.46 -34.60 41.38
C ASN A 139 -11.21 -35.66 40.54
N GLN A 140 -11.07 -35.67 39.23
CA GLN A 140 -11.71 -36.70 38.39
C GLN A 140 -11.20 -38.11 38.73
N VAL A 141 -9.90 -38.26 38.99
CA VAL A 141 -9.34 -39.55 39.43
C VAL A 141 -9.82 -39.96 40.83
N MET A 142 -10.01 -38.98 41.71
CA MET A 142 -10.52 -39.20 43.12
C MET A 142 -12.02 -39.47 43.15
N ASP A 143 -12.76 -39.16 42.08
CA ASP A 143 -14.19 -39.52 41.96
C ASP A 143 -14.43 -41.01 41.58
N LEU A 144 -13.37 -41.73 41.20
CA LEU A 144 -13.43 -43.16 40.96
C LEU A 144 -13.77 -43.95 42.24
N PRO A 145 -14.30 -45.18 42.10
CA PRO A 145 -14.64 -46.02 43.29
C PRO A 145 -13.44 -46.29 44.18
N ASP A 146 -13.69 -46.41 45.47
CA ASP A 146 -12.65 -46.73 46.47
C ASP A 146 -12.01 -48.13 46.16
N ARG A 147 -10.72 -48.23 46.38
CA ARG A 147 -9.87 -49.40 46.09
C ARG A 147 -9.68 -49.66 44.58
N SER A 148 -10.00 -48.71 43.69
CA SER A 148 -9.60 -48.79 42.27
C SER A 148 -8.06 -48.89 42.17
N LYS A 149 -7.61 -49.77 41.25
CA LYS A 149 -6.18 -49.97 40.95
C LYS A 149 -5.81 -49.03 39.79
N LEU A 150 -5.15 -47.91 40.11
CA LEU A 150 -4.76 -46.91 39.17
C LEU A 150 -3.33 -47.16 38.67
N THR A 151 -3.11 -47.01 37.36
CA THR A 151 -1.76 -46.94 36.78
C THR A 151 -1.62 -45.60 36.09
N ILE A 152 -0.68 -44.78 36.49
CA ILE A 152 -0.42 -43.46 35.94
C ILE A 152 0.71 -43.57 34.94
N LEU A 153 0.46 -43.12 33.71
CA LEU A 153 1.33 -43.26 32.55
C LEU A 153 1.68 -41.88 31.97
N ALA A 154 2.91 -41.75 31.47
CA ALA A 154 3.36 -40.63 30.69
C ALA A 154 3.57 -41.05 29.22
N PRO A 155 2.76 -40.55 28.27
CA PRO A 155 2.84 -40.91 26.86
C PRO A 155 4.00 -40.19 26.16
N THR A 156 5.18 -40.81 26.09
CA THR A 156 6.40 -40.18 25.59
C THR A 156 6.63 -40.35 24.09
N VAL A 157 6.11 -41.41 23.47
CA VAL A 157 6.17 -41.67 22.04
C VAL A 157 4.79 -42.00 21.51
N ARG A 158 4.36 -41.38 20.45
CA ARG A 158 3.09 -41.65 19.75
C ARG A 158 3.32 -41.84 18.27
N ASN A 159 2.91 -43.02 17.77
CA ASN A 159 2.84 -43.35 16.34
C ASN A 159 4.14 -43.04 15.57
N LYS A 160 5.33 -43.27 16.18
CA LYS A 160 6.64 -43.02 15.58
C LYS A 160 7.37 -44.31 15.24
N LYS A 161 8.11 -44.30 14.13
CA LYS A 161 9.00 -45.40 13.74
C LYS A 161 10.35 -45.26 14.43
N GLY A 162 10.92 -46.36 14.89
CA GLY A 162 12.24 -46.34 15.50
C GLY A 162 12.46 -47.54 16.41
N SER A 163 13.71 -47.85 16.76
CA SER A 163 14.06 -48.85 17.75
C SER A 163 14.06 -48.34 19.19
N PHE A 164 14.03 -47.01 19.39
CA PHE A 164 13.96 -46.25 20.66
C PHE A 164 14.95 -46.67 21.75
N LYS A 165 16.05 -47.33 21.41
CA LYS A 165 17.08 -47.82 22.37
C LYS A 165 17.65 -46.70 23.21
N ASP A 166 17.92 -45.51 22.60
CA ASP A 166 18.43 -44.32 23.30
C ASP A 166 17.40 -43.75 24.30
N VAL A 167 16.09 -43.83 23.95
CA VAL A 167 15.01 -43.38 24.84
C VAL A 167 14.91 -44.31 26.04
N PHE A 168 14.95 -45.62 25.84
CA PHE A 168 14.92 -46.61 26.92
C PHE A 168 16.13 -46.47 27.86
N ALA A 169 17.35 -46.31 27.31
CA ALA A 169 18.55 -46.11 28.08
C ALA A 169 18.49 -44.82 28.95
N LYS A 170 17.90 -43.75 28.41
CA LYS A 170 17.67 -42.49 29.13
C LYS A 170 16.65 -42.70 30.25
N LEU A 171 15.52 -43.33 29.99
CA LEU A 171 14.48 -43.57 30.99
C LEU A 171 14.97 -44.43 32.13
N LEU A 172 15.79 -45.46 31.84
CA LEU A 172 16.42 -46.30 32.86
C LEU A 172 17.39 -45.52 33.75
N LYS A 173 18.17 -44.59 33.13
CA LYS A 173 19.09 -43.70 33.87
C LYS A 173 18.31 -42.71 34.73
N ASP A 174 17.13 -42.26 34.30
CA ASP A 174 16.26 -41.35 35.04
C ASP A 174 15.46 -42.08 36.16
N GLY A 175 15.60 -43.44 36.27
CA GLY A 175 15.04 -44.23 37.36
C GLY A 175 13.70 -44.91 37.09
N TYR A 176 13.23 -44.84 35.82
CA TYR A 176 11.99 -45.54 35.44
C TYR A 176 12.25 -47.01 35.14
N ILE A 177 11.34 -47.87 35.60
CA ILE A 177 11.53 -49.34 35.56
C ILE A 177 10.63 -49.97 34.48
N ARG A 178 9.47 -49.39 34.17
CA ARG A 178 8.44 -49.99 33.34
C ARG A 178 7.95 -49.02 32.26
N VAL A 179 7.67 -49.58 31.10
CA VAL A 179 7.03 -48.90 29.99
C VAL A 179 5.86 -49.75 29.47
N ARG A 180 4.84 -49.07 28.95
CA ARG A 180 3.78 -49.74 28.17
C ARG A 180 4.11 -49.50 26.68
N ILE A 181 4.31 -50.57 25.94
CA ILE A 181 4.63 -50.55 24.50
C ILE A 181 3.48 -51.15 23.75
N ASP A 182 2.84 -50.40 22.84
CA ASP A 182 1.70 -50.88 22.03
C ASP A 182 0.59 -51.57 22.88
N GLY A 183 0.37 -51.09 24.12
CA GLY A 183 -0.62 -51.61 25.06
C GLY A 183 -0.10 -52.61 26.08
N GLU A 184 1.09 -53.23 25.89
CA GLU A 184 1.67 -54.21 26.79
C GLU A 184 2.73 -53.60 27.72
N VAL A 185 2.69 -53.93 29.01
CA VAL A 185 3.63 -53.41 30.01
C VAL A 185 4.86 -54.31 30.05
N VAL A 186 6.03 -53.75 29.77
CA VAL A 186 7.34 -54.43 29.71
C VAL A 186 8.31 -53.75 30.69
N MET A 187 9.25 -54.53 31.23
CA MET A 187 10.33 -54.01 32.06
C MET A 187 11.44 -53.43 31.20
N LEU A 188 11.94 -52.28 31.55
CA LEU A 188 13.03 -51.63 30.79
C LEU A 188 14.36 -52.39 30.95
N GLU A 189 14.54 -53.14 32.06
CA GLU A 189 15.71 -53.99 32.32
C GLU A 189 15.79 -55.17 31.31
N ASP A 190 14.67 -55.58 30.71
CA ASP A 190 14.63 -56.66 29.71
C ASP A 190 15.04 -56.17 28.29
N GLU A 191 15.49 -54.93 28.16
CA GLU A 191 15.95 -54.30 26.91
C GLU A 191 15.01 -54.57 25.73
N PRO A 192 13.75 -54.08 25.74
CA PRO A 192 12.76 -54.40 24.71
C PRO A 192 13.25 -53.99 23.31
N GLU A 193 13.33 -54.97 22.41
CA GLU A 193 13.71 -54.76 21.01
C GLU A 193 12.49 -54.44 20.15
N LEU A 194 12.50 -53.25 19.53
CA LEU A 194 11.41 -52.77 18.66
C LEU A 194 11.82 -52.77 17.20
N GLU A 195 10.89 -53.13 16.33
CA GLU A 195 11.09 -53.14 14.88
C GLU A 195 11.25 -51.70 14.35
N LYS A 196 12.42 -51.36 13.80
CA LYS A 196 12.78 -50.01 13.34
C LYS A 196 11.79 -49.39 12.32
N ASN A 197 11.11 -50.24 11.53
CA ASN A 197 10.22 -49.82 10.46
C ASN A 197 8.73 -49.79 10.85
N LYS A 198 8.38 -50.32 12.03
CA LYS A 198 7.03 -50.32 12.59
C LYS A 198 6.81 -49.07 13.44
N ARG A 199 5.58 -48.61 13.51
CA ARG A 199 5.19 -47.49 14.36
C ARG A 199 4.82 -48.02 15.73
N HIS A 200 5.29 -47.33 16.76
CA HIS A 200 5.09 -47.73 18.14
C HIS A 200 4.56 -46.57 18.99
N ASP A 201 3.76 -46.97 20.01
CA ASP A 201 3.34 -46.09 21.10
C ASP A 201 4.03 -46.52 22.39
N ILE A 202 4.68 -45.59 23.09
CA ILE A 202 5.44 -45.89 24.29
C ILE A 202 4.99 -44.92 25.41
N ASP A 203 4.48 -45.52 26.50
CA ASP A 203 4.10 -44.80 27.70
C ASP A 203 4.98 -45.22 28.87
N VAL A 204 5.51 -44.29 29.61
CA VAL A 204 6.29 -44.56 30.82
C VAL A 204 5.32 -44.77 31.99
N VAL A 205 5.46 -45.88 32.70
CA VAL A 205 4.68 -46.11 33.92
C VAL A 205 5.29 -45.32 35.07
N ILE A 206 4.58 -44.28 35.51
CA ILE A 206 5.03 -43.38 36.59
C ILE A 206 4.76 -44.02 37.94
N ASP A 207 3.50 -44.44 38.18
CA ASP A 207 3.15 -45.03 39.47
C ASP A 207 1.97 -46.01 39.33
N ARG A 208 1.84 -46.90 40.31
CA ARG A 208 0.69 -47.79 40.49
C ARG A 208 0.12 -47.60 41.87
N ILE A 209 -1.09 -47.07 41.98
CA ILE A 209 -1.73 -46.61 43.21
C ILE A 209 -3.04 -47.34 43.42
N VAL A 210 -3.33 -47.73 44.64
CA VAL A 210 -4.69 -48.09 45.05
C VAL A 210 -5.39 -46.85 45.58
N LYS A 211 -6.46 -46.46 44.98
CA LYS A 211 -7.19 -45.26 45.32
C LYS A 211 -7.75 -45.35 46.74
N THR A 212 -7.41 -44.43 47.61
CA THR A 212 -7.95 -44.15 48.92
C THR A 212 -7.97 -42.65 49.11
N ASP A 213 -8.75 -42.12 50.10
CA ASP A 213 -8.77 -40.69 50.37
C ASP A 213 -7.39 -40.14 50.75
N GLU A 214 -6.55 -40.94 51.38
CA GLU A 214 -5.18 -40.58 51.76
C GLU A 214 -4.21 -40.57 50.56
N SER A 215 -4.53 -41.24 49.47
CA SER A 215 -3.69 -41.30 48.28
C SER A 215 -3.71 -40.06 47.39
N ARG A 216 -4.54 -39.01 47.71
CA ARG A 216 -4.72 -37.81 46.91
C ARG A 216 -3.40 -37.09 46.60
N SER A 217 -2.52 -36.89 47.60
CA SER A 217 -1.24 -36.23 47.37
C SER A 217 -0.33 -37.05 46.43
N ARG A 218 -0.30 -38.36 46.61
CA ARG A 218 0.49 -39.25 45.73
C ARG A 218 -0.02 -39.29 44.29
N VAL A 219 -1.33 -39.23 44.11
CA VAL A 219 -1.95 -39.12 42.77
C VAL A 219 -1.58 -37.80 42.14
N TYR A 220 -1.58 -36.69 42.91
CA TYR A 220 -1.17 -35.37 42.46
C TYR A 220 0.28 -35.36 41.95
N ASP A 221 1.21 -35.82 42.78
CA ASP A 221 2.65 -35.84 42.47
C ASP A 221 2.95 -36.76 41.25
N SER A 222 2.23 -37.87 41.14
CA SER A 222 2.41 -38.82 40.03
C SER A 222 1.84 -38.26 38.70
N ILE A 223 0.69 -37.58 38.74
CA ILE A 223 0.12 -36.89 37.57
C ILE A 223 1.04 -35.74 37.16
N GLU A 224 1.53 -34.93 38.09
CA GLU A 224 2.49 -33.84 37.85
C GLU A 224 3.77 -34.37 37.18
N THR A 225 4.30 -35.51 37.67
CA THR A 225 5.49 -36.17 37.08
C THR A 225 5.20 -36.66 35.66
N ALA A 226 4.02 -37.26 35.41
CA ALA A 226 3.62 -37.69 34.11
C ALA A 226 3.54 -36.56 33.10
N LEU A 227 2.88 -35.44 33.51
CA LEU A 227 2.73 -34.24 32.70
C LEU A 227 4.09 -33.61 32.35
N ASN A 228 5.01 -33.57 33.32
CA ASN A 228 6.35 -33.03 33.07
C ASN A 228 7.18 -33.89 32.12
N LEU A 229 7.03 -35.24 32.21
CA LEU A 229 7.77 -36.16 31.34
C LEU A 229 7.22 -36.23 29.91
N ALA A 230 5.90 -36.11 29.76
CA ALA A 230 5.21 -36.25 28.47
C ALA A 230 4.65 -34.92 27.95
N ASP A 231 5.34 -33.81 28.18
CA ASP A 231 5.01 -32.51 27.65
C ASP A 231 3.52 -32.12 27.81
N GLY A 232 3.03 -32.27 29.06
CA GLY A 232 1.67 -31.85 29.41
C GLY A 232 0.58 -32.92 29.19
N HIS A 233 0.93 -34.16 28.92
CA HIS A 233 0.01 -35.28 28.76
C HIS A 233 0.19 -36.32 29.88
N ALA A 234 -0.90 -36.85 30.38
CA ALA A 234 -0.91 -37.97 31.33
C ALA A 234 -2.09 -38.92 31.03
N ILE A 235 -1.89 -40.20 31.28
CA ILE A 235 -2.94 -41.20 31.14
C ILE A 235 -3.10 -41.90 32.49
N VAL A 236 -4.33 -42.13 32.92
CA VAL A 236 -4.63 -42.90 34.10
C VAL A 236 -5.49 -44.10 33.70
N LEU A 237 -4.97 -45.30 33.96
CA LEU A 237 -5.72 -46.50 33.73
C LEU A 237 -6.41 -46.95 35.02
N ASN A 238 -7.69 -47.31 34.91
CA ASN A 238 -8.48 -48.01 35.97
C ASN A 238 -8.95 -49.35 35.42
N GLY A 239 -8.10 -50.38 35.54
CA GLY A 239 -8.32 -51.65 34.86
C GLY A 239 -8.11 -51.53 33.35
N GLU A 240 -9.20 -51.73 32.58
CA GLU A 240 -9.20 -51.56 31.10
C GLU A 240 -9.67 -50.14 30.67
N GLU A 241 -10.18 -49.34 31.58
CA GLU A 241 -10.66 -48.01 31.32
C GLU A 241 -9.50 -47.01 31.33
N GLU A 242 -9.33 -46.26 30.22
CA GLU A 242 -8.27 -45.29 30.03
C GLU A 242 -8.84 -43.87 30.17
N MET A 243 -8.27 -43.06 31.05
CA MET A 243 -8.57 -41.66 31.23
C MET A 243 -7.41 -40.85 30.72
N ASP A 244 -7.63 -40.11 29.60
CA ASP A 244 -6.64 -39.22 29.03
C ASP A 244 -6.75 -37.80 29.63
N PHE A 245 -5.63 -37.30 30.12
CA PHE A 245 -5.49 -35.94 30.67
C PHE A 245 -4.49 -35.11 29.89
N SER A 246 -4.81 -33.87 29.67
CA SER A 246 -3.91 -32.94 29.02
C SER A 246 -3.99 -31.56 29.65
N THR A 247 -2.83 -30.99 29.92
CA THR A 247 -2.72 -29.55 30.24
C THR A 247 -2.81 -28.68 28.97
N HIS A 248 -2.65 -29.29 27.79
CA HIS A 248 -2.85 -28.62 26.53
C HIS A 248 -4.32 -28.54 26.16
N PHE A 249 -4.68 -27.52 25.42
CA PHE A 249 -6.03 -27.37 24.87
C PHE A 249 -6.25 -28.40 23.76
N SER A 250 -6.92 -29.51 24.06
CA SER A 250 -7.24 -30.57 23.10
C SER A 250 -8.72 -30.93 23.06
N CYS A 251 -9.22 -31.19 21.84
CA CYS A 251 -10.58 -31.65 21.63
C CYS A 251 -10.68 -33.15 21.94
N HIS A 252 -11.54 -33.54 22.86
CA HIS A 252 -11.74 -34.95 23.25
C HIS A 252 -12.41 -35.80 22.15
N ILE A 253 -12.98 -35.21 21.13
CA ILE A 253 -13.66 -35.92 20.03
C ILE A 253 -12.71 -36.23 18.86
N CYS A 254 -11.89 -35.26 18.42
CA CYS A 254 -11.09 -35.41 17.22
C CYS A 254 -9.58 -35.20 17.44
N GLY A 255 -9.15 -34.98 18.67
CA GLY A 255 -7.73 -34.81 19.00
C GLY A 255 -7.11 -33.49 18.51
N PHE A 256 -7.92 -32.55 17.99
CA PHE A 256 -7.41 -31.22 17.60
C PHE A 256 -6.84 -30.50 18.81
N THR A 257 -5.57 -30.11 18.74
CA THR A 257 -4.83 -29.50 19.85
C THR A 257 -4.43 -28.07 19.50
N VAL A 258 -4.54 -27.19 20.48
CA VAL A 258 -4.07 -25.79 20.39
C VAL A 258 -2.87 -25.65 21.33
N PRO A 259 -1.73 -25.12 20.85
CA PRO A 259 -0.57 -24.88 21.70
C PRO A 259 -0.88 -23.83 22.77
N LYS A 260 0.02 -23.64 23.72
CA LYS A 260 -0.10 -22.61 24.75
C LYS A 260 -0.43 -21.26 24.13
N LEU A 261 -1.46 -20.59 24.68
CA LEU A 261 -1.92 -19.30 24.20
C LEU A 261 -0.89 -18.21 24.54
N GLU A 262 -0.01 -17.93 23.57
CA GLU A 262 0.99 -16.86 23.64
C GLU A 262 0.73 -15.83 22.55
N PRO A 263 1.12 -14.55 22.71
CA PRO A 263 0.93 -13.53 21.69
C PRO A 263 1.56 -13.86 20.33
N ARG A 264 2.59 -14.72 20.29
CA ARG A 264 3.24 -15.20 19.07
C ARG A 264 2.33 -16.10 18.22
N LEU A 265 1.44 -16.87 18.85
CA LEU A 265 0.48 -17.74 18.16
C LEU A 265 -0.46 -16.92 17.25
N PHE A 266 -0.77 -15.68 17.65
CA PHE A 266 -1.64 -14.78 16.89
C PHE A 266 -0.89 -13.87 15.93
N SER A 267 0.40 -14.12 15.69
CA SER A 267 1.22 -13.32 14.77
C SER A 267 1.39 -14.02 13.43
N PHE A 268 0.89 -13.43 12.37
CA PHE A 268 1.15 -13.92 11.01
C PHE A 268 2.60 -13.68 10.53
N ASN A 269 3.42 -12.96 11.31
CA ASN A 269 4.84 -12.78 11.08
C ASN A 269 5.71 -13.81 11.83
N ALA A 270 5.11 -14.58 12.74
CA ALA A 270 5.80 -15.62 13.49
C ALA A 270 5.46 -17.01 12.93
N PRO A 271 6.44 -17.90 12.72
CA PRO A 271 6.21 -19.25 12.14
C PRO A 271 5.17 -20.08 12.89
N ILE A 272 5.08 -19.92 14.22
CA ILE A 272 4.13 -20.66 15.08
C ILE A 272 2.67 -20.27 14.83
N GLY A 273 2.39 -19.04 14.34
CA GLY A 273 1.04 -18.55 14.12
C GLY A 273 0.68 -18.37 12.65
N ALA A 274 1.69 -18.26 11.78
CA ALA A 274 1.49 -18.04 10.35
C ALA A 274 0.94 -19.31 9.65
N CYS A 275 0.13 -19.10 8.62
CA CYS A 275 -0.23 -20.17 7.70
C CYS A 275 1.04 -20.70 7.02
N ASP A 276 1.27 -21.99 7.06
CA ASP A 276 2.45 -22.66 6.52
C ASP A 276 2.51 -22.63 4.98
N ASN A 277 1.37 -22.47 4.29
CA ASN A 277 1.33 -22.40 2.83
C ASN A 277 1.73 -20.99 2.29
N CYS A 278 1.21 -19.93 2.85
CA CYS A 278 1.50 -18.55 2.41
C CYS A 278 2.47 -17.81 3.35
N HIS A 279 2.98 -18.45 4.38
CA HIS A 279 3.89 -17.86 5.37
C HIS A 279 3.40 -16.50 5.94
N GLY A 280 2.08 -16.40 6.16
CA GLY A 280 1.44 -15.22 6.74
C GLY A 280 1.12 -14.11 5.74
N LEU A 281 1.29 -14.31 4.43
CA LEU A 281 0.95 -13.32 3.41
C LEU A 281 -0.56 -13.25 3.12
N GLY A 282 -1.27 -14.38 3.25
CA GLY A 282 -2.69 -14.49 2.91
C GLY A 282 -2.96 -14.69 1.43
N ILE A 283 -1.95 -14.48 0.61
CA ILE A 283 -1.97 -14.65 -0.85
C ILE A 283 -0.84 -15.59 -1.28
N THR A 284 -0.99 -16.18 -2.44
CA THR A 284 0.02 -16.96 -3.15
C THR A 284 0.19 -16.40 -4.55
N GLU A 285 1.41 -16.36 -5.03
CA GLU A 285 1.68 -16.01 -6.42
C GLU A 285 1.64 -17.27 -7.26
N GLU A 286 0.77 -17.33 -8.25
CA GLU A 286 0.61 -18.44 -9.16
C GLU A 286 0.66 -17.95 -10.60
N VAL A 287 1.04 -18.84 -11.53
CA VAL A 287 0.99 -18.52 -12.95
C VAL A 287 -0.45 -18.39 -13.42
N ASP A 288 -0.77 -17.23 -13.95
CA ASP A 288 -2.06 -16.95 -14.61
C ASP A 288 -2.10 -17.64 -15.99
N VAL A 289 -2.91 -18.67 -16.07
CA VAL A 289 -3.05 -19.47 -17.31
C VAL A 289 -3.64 -18.63 -18.44
N ASP A 290 -4.53 -17.68 -18.16
CA ASP A 290 -5.13 -16.83 -19.20
C ASP A 290 -4.13 -15.77 -19.68
N ASN A 291 -3.22 -15.29 -18.83
CA ASN A 291 -2.11 -14.43 -19.25
C ASN A 291 -1.01 -15.21 -20.01
N LEU A 292 -0.82 -16.48 -19.66
CA LEU A 292 0.11 -17.37 -20.35
C LEU A 292 -0.41 -17.77 -21.73
N ILE A 293 -1.72 -17.98 -21.85
CA ILE A 293 -2.44 -18.37 -23.07
C ILE A 293 -3.55 -17.34 -23.37
N PRO A 294 -3.18 -16.15 -23.82
CA PRO A 294 -4.13 -15.03 -23.94
C PRO A 294 -5.13 -15.18 -25.08
N ASP A 295 -4.83 -16.02 -26.06
CA ASP A 295 -5.68 -16.27 -27.23
C ASP A 295 -5.69 -17.76 -27.54
N ARG A 296 -6.69 -18.44 -27.02
CA ARG A 296 -6.87 -19.88 -27.22
C ARG A 296 -7.27 -20.27 -28.64
N SER A 297 -7.63 -19.31 -29.50
CA SER A 297 -7.91 -19.56 -30.93
C SER A 297 -6.64 -19.81 -31.74
N LYS A 298 -5.49 -19.41 -31.20
CA LYS A 298 -4.17 -19.64 -31.80
C LYS A 298 -3.62 -21.01 -31.44
N SER A 299 -2.84 -21.56 -32.37
CA SER A 299 -2.06 -22.75 -32.12
C SER A 299 -0.74 -22.40 -31.42
N ILE A 300 -0.04 -23.43 -30.91
CA ILE A 300 1.29 -23.26 -30.31
C ILE A 300 2.23 -22.61 -31.33
N ARG A 301 2.25 -23.10 -32.58
CA ARG A 301 3.09 -22.55 -33.67
C ARG A 301 2.79 -21.08 -33.96
N GLN A 302 1.55 -20.65 -33.83
CA GLN A 302 1.14 -19.26 -33.98
C GLN A 302 1.45 -18.37 -32.77
N GLY A 303 2.15 -18.92 -31.75
CA GLY A 303 2.49 -18.20 -30.55
C GLY A 303 1.37 -18.10 -29.52
N GLY A 304 0.43 -19.06 -29.53
CA GLY A 304 -0.67 -19.14 -28.58
C GLY A 304 -0.21 -19.25 -27.11
N ILE A 305 1.01 -19.78 -26.85
CA ILE A 305 1.66 -19.77 -25.54
C ILE A 305 2.67 -18.62 -25.54
N ARG A 306 2.39 -17.59 -24.78
CA ARG A 306 3.17 -16.33 -24.74
C ARG A 306 4.64 -16.54 -24.37
N TYR A 307 4.93 -17.45 -23.47
CA TYR A 307 6.29 -17.74 -23.03
C TYR A 307 7.19 -18.22 -24.16
N TYR A 308 6.72 -19.16 -24.98
CA TYR A 308 7.49 -19.77 -26.05
C TYR A 308 7.47 -18.97 -27.37
N LYS A 309 6.62 -17.94 -27.51
CA LYS A 309 6.36 -17.21 -28.75
C LYS A 309 7.60 -16.87 -29.59
N ASN A 310 8.69 -16.48 -28.92
CA ASN A 310 9.91 -16.02 -29.59
C ASN A 310 10.98 -17.11 -29.80
N ILE A 311 10.77 -18.31 -29.29
CA ILE A 311 11.73 -19.41 -29.34
C ILE A 311 11.20 -20.66 -30.05
N ILE A 312 10.00 -20.59 -30.59
CA ILE A 312 9.38 -21.68 -31.34
C ILE A 312 10.24 -22.06 -32.54
N GLY A 313 10.60 -23.36 -32.64
CA GLY A 313 11.38 -23.90 -33.75
C GLY A 313 12.86 -23.52 -33.75
N THR A 314 13.36 -22.91 -32.68
CA THR A 314 14.80 -22.60 -32.53
C THR A 314 15.56 -23.72 -31.84
N ASP A 315 16.90 -23.64 -31.81
CA ASP A 315 17.79 -24.58 -31.09
C ASP A 315 17.83 -24.31 -29.57
N ASN A 316 16.90 -23.49 -29.04
CA ASN A 316 16.81 -23.21 -27.61
C ASN A 316 16.48 -24.51 -26.86
N ILE A 317 17.25 -24.83 -25.81
CA ILE A 317 17.12 -26.05 -25.02
C ILE A 317 15.73 -26.19 -24.40
N GLU A 318 15.14 -25.10 -23.95
CA GLU A 318 13.79 -25.11 -23.35
C GLU A 318 12.73 -25.47 -24.39
N TRP A 319 12.85 -24.92 -25.61
CA TRP A 319 11.95 -25.26 -26.69
C TRP A 319 12.13 -26.73 -27.11
N GLN A 320 13.35 -27.22 -27.23
CA GLN A 320 13.60 -28.62 -27.58
C GLN A 320 12.97 -29.57 -26.53
N THR A 321 13.15 -29.29 -25.24
CA THR A 321 12.57 -30.08 -24.16
C THR A 321 11.06 -30.06 -24.20
N PHE A 322 10.44 -28.90 -24.41
CA PHE A 322 9.00 -28.75 -24.55
C PHE A 322 8.45 -29.46 -25.79
N ALA A 323 9.16 -29.36 -26.93
CA ALA A 323 8.78 -30.06 -28.16
C ALA A 323 8.80 -31.57 -28.00
N VAL A 324 9.72 -32.12 -27.23
CA VAL A 324 9.74 -33.56 -26.86
C VAL A 324 8.49 -33.93 -26.07
N LEU A 325 8.11 -33.12 -25.06
CA LEU A 325 6.89 -33.34 -24.28
C LEU A 325 5.65 -33.39 -25.20
N LEU A 326 5.51 -32.41 -26.09
CA LEU A 326 4.39 -32.32 -27.02
C LEU A 326 4.33 -33.56 -27.94
N LYS A 327 5.51 -33.97 -28.49
CA LYS A 327 5.61 -35.17 -29.35
C LYS A 327 5.24 -36.45 -28.62
N HIS A 328 5.70 -36.60 -27.38
CA HIS A 328 5.43 -37.82 -26.56
C HIS A 328 3.92 -37.99 -26.33
N TYR A 329 3.21 -36.88 -25.99
CA TYR A 329 1.76 -36.90 -25.74
C TYR A 329 0.92 -36.66 -26.99
N LYS A 330 1.52 -36.71 -28.20
CA LYS A 330 0.85 -36.53 -29.50
C LYS A 330 0.04 -35.25 -29.56
N ILE A 331 0.61 -34.16 -29.08
CA ILE A 331 0.05 -32.80 -29.17
C ILE A 331 0.61 -32.15 -30.44
N ASP A 332 -0.26 -31.84 -31.39
CA ASP A 332 0.13 -31.17 -32.63
C ASP A 332 0.30 -29.66 -32.40
N LEU A 333 1.41 -29.12 -32.95
CA LEU A 333 1.75 -27.70 -32.84
C LEU A 333 0.78 -26.77 -33.59
N ASP A 334 0.07 -27.29 -34.57
CA ASP A 334 -0.85 -26.51 -35.42
C ASP A 334 -2.30 -26.55 -34.94
N THR A 335 -2.63 -27.40 -33.97
CA THR A 335 -3.95 -27.45 -33.33
C THR A 335 -4.19 -26.19 -32.47
N PRO A 336 -5.32 -25.45 -32.67
CA PRO A 336 -5.70 -24.36 -31.80
C PRO A 336 -5.82 -24.83 -30.34
N ILE A 337 -5.32 -24.02 -29.40
CA ILE A 337 -5.29 -24.42 -27.97
C ILE A 337 -6.70 -24.70 -27.41
N LYS A 338 -7.73 -24.02 -27.93
CA LYS A 338 -9.15 -24.28 -27.56
C LYS A 338 -9.63 -25.69 -27.91
N ASP A 339 -9.03 -26.31 -28.93
CA ASP A 339 -9.43 -27.63 -29.46
C ASP A 339 -8.60 -28.76 -28.82
N LEU A 340 -7.63 -28.46 -27.98
CA LEU A 340 -6.88 -29.44 -27.19
C LEU A 340 -7.77 -30.06 -26.11
N THR A 341 -7.57 -31.36 -25.88
CA THR A 341 -8.25 -32.05 -24.77
C THR A 341 -7.76 -31.53 -23.41
N LYS A 342 -8.59 -31.66 -22.38
CA LYS A 342 -8.24 -31.27 -21.02
C LYS A 342 -6.93 -31.89 -20.56
N LYS A 343 -6.73 -33.20 -20.86
CA LYS A 343 -5.49 -33.91 -20.52
C LYS A 343 -4.26 -33.38 -21.25
N GLN A 344 -4.39 -32.99 -22.50
CA GLN A 344 -3.30 -32.38 -23.28
C GLN A 344 -2.92 -31.00 -22.71
N LEU A 345 -3.92 -30.20 -22.32
CA LEU A 345 -3.66 -28.91 -21.68
C LEU A 345 -3.00 -29.07 -20.30
N GLU A 346 -3.43 -30.06 -19.51
CA GLU A 346 -2.78 -30.42 -18.25
C GLU A 346 -1.31 -30.79 -18.42
N VAL A 347 -0.98 -31.59 -19.43
CA VAL A 347 0.42 -31.95 -19.75
C VAL A 347 1.24 -30.70 -20.12
N ILE A 348 0.69 -29.78 -20.91
CA ILE A 348 1.37 -28.51 -21.25
C ILE A 348 1.66 -27.71 -19.99
N LEU A 349 0.71 -27.61 -19.07
CA LEU A 349 0.81 -26.79 -17.88
C LEU A 349 1.67 -27.42 -16.78
N TYR A 350 1.51 -28.73 -16.52
CA TYR A 350 2.09 -29.41 -15.37
C TYR A 350 3.20 -30.41 -15.71
N GLY A 351 3.33 -30.84 -16.97
CA GLY A 351 4.41 -31.71 -17.43
C GLY A 351 4.05 -33.19 -17.58
N SER A 352 5.08 -34.04 -17.65
CA SER A 352 4.93 -35.48 -17.84
C SER A 352 4.60 -36.22 -16.55
N ASP A 353 3.79 -37.25 -16.66
CA ASP A 353 3.42 -38.16 -15.57
C ASP A 353 4.43 -39.31 -15.40
N ALA A 354 5.37 -39.48 -16.34
CA ALA A 354 6.44 -40.48 -16.31
C ALA A 354 7.75 -39.91 -16.88
N PRO A 355 8.91 -40.50 -16.54
CA PRO A 355 10.17 -40.08 -17.14
C PRO A 355 10.17 -40.35 -18.65
N ILE A 356 10.65 -39.41 -19.41
CA ILE A 356 10.77 -39.46 -20.86
C ILE A 356 12.26 -39.53 -21.24
N ARG A 357 12.64 -40.47 -22.11
CA ARG A 357 13.99 -40.53 -22.66
C ARG A 357 14.07 -39.64 -23.90
N TYR A 358 15.00 -38.67 -23.90
CA TYR A 358 15.17 -37.73 -24.99
C TYR A 358 16.59 -37.22 -25.12
N THR A 359 16.91 -36.66 -26.29
CA THR A 359 18.20 -36.04 -26.58
C THR A 359 18.02 -34.57 -26.87
N ILE A 360 18.85 -33.73 -26.25
CA ILE A 360 18.90 -32.29 -26.51
C ILE A 360 20.23 -31.94 -27.14
N ILE A 361 20.23 -31.02 -28.09
CA ILE A 361 21.44 -30.48 -28.72
C ILE A 361 21.69 -29.06 -28.23
N SER A 362 22.85 -28.79 -27.64
CA SER A 362 23.24 -27.46 -27.22
C SER A 362 23.60 -26.60 -28.44
N SER A 363 23.56 -25.28 -28.28
CA SER A 363 24.01 -24.30 -29.28
C SER A 363 25.47 -24.52 -29.77
N GLY A 364 26.29 -25.25 -28.98
CA GLY A 364 27.63 -25.65 -29.33
C GLY A 364 27.74 -27.02 -30.06
N GLY A 365 26.61 -27.65 -30.44
CA GLY A 365 26.55 -28.93 -31.15
C GLY A 365 26.71 -30.17 -30.28
N ASN A 366 26.82 -30.04 -28.96
CA ASN A 366 26.92 -31.17 -28.07
C ASN A 366 25.57 -31.81 -27.83
N SER A 367 25.44 -33.16 -27.91
CA SER A 367 24.20 -33.85 -27.65
C SER A 367 24.20 -34.43 -26.22
N TYR A 368 23.08 -34.26 -25.52
CA TYR A 368 22.87 -34.78 -24.16
C TYR A 368 21.67 -35.70 -24.13
N ASN A 369 21.88 -36.94 -23.72
CA ASN A 369 20.80 -37.92 -23.50
C ASN A 369 20.30 -37.78 -22.07
N ARG A 370 19.00 -37.64 -21.91
CA ARG A 370 18.32 -37.52 -20.61
C ARG A 370 17.21 -38.52 -20.48
N ASN A 371 16.90 -38.86 -19.25
CA ASN A 371 15.75 -39.71 -18.89
C ASN A 371 15.12 -39.15 -17.61
N ASP A 372 14.32 -38.08 -17.77
CA ASP A 372 13.79 -37.28 -16.68
C ASP A 372 12.32 -37.01 -16.88
N PHE A 373 11.64 -36.59 -15.80
CA PHE A 373 10.33 -35.94 -15.91
C PHE A 373 10.50 -34.59 -16.60
N ILE A 374 9.69 -34.32 -17.62
CA ILE A 374 9.67 -33.02 -18.27
C ILE A 374 8.64 -32.13 -17.54
N GLU A 375 9.13 -31.08 -16.98
CA GLU A 375 8.34 -30.09 -16.24
C GLU A 375 7.43 -29.30 -17.19
N GLY A 376 6.17 -29.09 -16.79
CA GLY A 376 5.25 -28.24 -17.52
C GLY A 376 5.54 -26.75 -17.33
N ILE A 377 4.99 -25.94 -18.23
CA ILE A 377 5.32 -24.51 -18.30
C ILE A 377 4.92 -23.74 -17.03
N LYS A 378 3.79 -24.09 -16.40
CA LYS A 378 3.35 -23.45 -15.14
C LYS A 378 4.38 -23.69 -14.04
N ASN A 379 4.68 -24.96 -13.77
CA ASN A 379 5.64 -25.35 -12.72
C ASN A 379 7.03 -24.76 -12.98
N MET A 380 7.47 -24.75 -14.25
CA MET A 380 8.76 -24.20 -14.64
C MET A 380 8.86 -22.69 -14.36
N ILE A 381 7.84 -21.92 -14.68
CA ILE A 381 7.83 -20.46 -14.41
C ILE A 381 7.83 -20.20 -12.91
N GLU A 382 6.99 -20.90 -12.15
CA GLU A 382 6.91 -20.76 -10.69
C GLU A 382 8.24 -21.08 -10.01
N ARG A 383 8.85 -22.21 -10.35
CA ARG A 383 10.17 -22.58 -9.83
C ARG A 383 11.25 -21.56 -10.17
N ARG A 384 11.33 -21.14 -11.43
CA ARG A 384 12.35 -20.15 -11.88
C ARG A 384 12.16 -18.78 -11.28
N TYR A 385 10.95 -18.38 -11.02
CA TYR A 385 10.66 -17.13 -10.31
C TYR A 385 11.28 -17.12 -8.91
N VAL A 386 11.22 -18.26 -8.22
CA VAL A 386 11.82 -18.41 -6.88
C VAL A 386 13.34 -18.53 -6.93
N GLU A 387 13.88 -19.30 -7.90
CA GLU A 387 15.32 -19.61 -7.97
C GLU A 387 16.19 -18.49 -8.57
N THR A 388 15.59 -17.60 -9.39
CA THR A 388 16.39 -16.58 -10.09
C THR A 388 16.88 -15.47 -9.15
N THR A 389 18.17 -15.12 -9.29
CA THR A 389 18.78 -13.98 -8.60
C THR A 389 18.81 -12.71 -9.46
N SER A 390 18.50 -12.84 -10.77
CA SER A 390 18.48 -11.72 -11.70
C SER A 390 17.15 -10.94 -11.57
N SER A 391 17.22 -9.65 -11.25
CA SER A 391 16.05 -8.78 -11.14
C SER A 391 15.24 -8.71 -12.44
N MET A 392 15.90 -8.66 -13.60
CA MET A 392 15.26 -8.63 -14.92
C MET A 392 14.52 -9.96 -15.21
N SER A 393 15.15 -11.12 -14.91
CA SER A 393 14.53 -12.42 -15.08
C SER A 393 13.35 -12.60 -14.12
N LYS A 394 13.48 -12.12 -12.90
CA LYS A 394 12.41 -12.16 -11.90
C LYS A 394 11.19 -11.35 -12.35
N GLU A 395 11.41 -10.13 -12.85
CA GLU A 395 10.35 -9.28 -13.42
C GLU A 395 9.69 -9.94 -14.65
N TRP A 396 10.47 -10.60 -15.49
CA TRP A 396 9.95 -11.37 -16.63
C TRP A 396 9.03 -12.51 -16.20
N TYR A 397 9.45 -13.37 -15.27
CA TYR A 397 8.60 -14.45 -14.75
C TYR A 397 7.38 -13.93 -14.01
N HIS A 398 7.55 -12.89 -13.18
CA HIS A 398 6.45 -12.22 -12.51
C HIS A 398 5.38 -11.67 -13.48
N SER A 399 5.78 -11.33 -14.71
CA SER A 399 4.83 -10.87 -15.74
C SER A 399 3.79 -11.93 -16.16
N PHE A 400 3.99 -13.19 -15.80
CA PHE A 400 3.05 -14.30 -16.03
C PHE A 400 2.27 -14.69 -14.79
N MET A 401 2.57 -14.09 -13.63
CA MET A 401 1.98 -14.45 -12.35
C MET A 401 0.82 -13.54 -11.99
N VAL A 402 -0.04 -14.03 -11.14
CA VAL A 402 -1.16 -13.33 -10.53
C VAL A 402 -1.18 -13.67 -9.04
N GLU A 403 -1.51 -12.68 -8.23
CA GLU A 403 -1.78 -12.90 -6.82
C GLU A 403 -3.15 -13.55 -6.67
N SER A 404 -3.20 -14.71 -6.03
CA SER A 404 -4.43 -15.42 -5.67
C SER A 404 -4.57 -15.54 -4.16
N VAL A 405 -5.80 -15.64 -3.68
CA VAL A 405 -6.05 -15.88 -2.26
C VAL A 405 -5.50 -17.25 -1.88
N CYS A 406 -4.73 -17.32 -0.81
CA CYS A 406 -4.14 -18.57 -0.35
C CYS A 406 -5.22 -19.68 -0.17
N PRO A 407 -5.12 -20.83 -0.84
CA PRO A 407 -6.15 -21.87 -0.80
C PRO A 407 -6.28 -22.54 0.58
N LYS A 408 -5.25 -22.44 1.43
CA LYS A 408 -5.25 -23.06 2.76
C LYS A 408 -5.87 -22.18 3.83
N CYS A 409 -5.46 -20.92 3.93
CA CYS A 409 -5.98 -20.00 4.94
C CYS A 409 -7.08 -19.05 4.42
N HIS A 410 -7.45 -19.14 3.14
CA HIS A 410 -8.47 -18.29 2.52
C HIS A 410 -8.29 -16.80 2.82
N GLY A 411 -7.03 -16.31 2.79
CA GLY A 411 -6.70 -14.91 3.07
C GLY A 411 -6.50 -14.56 4.55
N GLN A 412 -6.79 -15.47 5.48
CA GLN A 412 -6.75 -15.21 6.92
C GLN A 412 -5.33 -15.14 7.52
N ARG A 413 -4.29 -15.51 6.77
CA ARG A 413 -2.86 -15.41 7.11
C ARG A 413 -2.37 -16.29 8.26
N LEU A 414 -3.26 -16.68 9.17
CA LEU A 414 -2.96 -17.47 10.37
C LEU A 414 -3.23 -18.97 10.13
N ASN A 415 -2.64 -19.80 10.97
CA ASN A 415 -2.91 -21.23 10.99
C ASN A 415 -4.24 -21.56 11.68
N PRO A 416 -4.78 -22.78 11.53
CA PRO A 416 -6.04 -23.20 12.15
C PRO A 416 -6.06 -23.08 13.67
N GLU A 417 -4.93 -23.33 14.33
CA GLU A 417 -4.79 -23.29 15.79
C GLU A 417 -5.04 -21.87 16.31
N ALA A 418 -4.41 -20.86 15.70
CA ALA A 418 -4.63 -19.46 16.05
C ALA A 418 -6.07 -19.01 15.75
N LEU A 419 -6.62 -19.43 14.61
CA LEU A 419 -7.99 -19.09 14.18
C LEU A 419 -9.08 -19.77 15.02
N SER A 420 -8.74 -20.85 15.70
CA SER A 420 -9.67 -21.55 16.59
C SER A 420 -9.97 -20.79 17.87
N VAL A 421 -9.13 -19.81 18.24
CA VAL A 421 -9.28 -19.07 19.49
C VAL A 421 -10.22 -17.88 19.31
N ARG A 422 -11.20 -17.74 20.19
CA ARG A 422 -12.19 -16.66 20.16
C ARG A 422 -12.16 -15.83 21.45
N VAL A 423 -12.43 -14.54 21.27
CA VAL A 423 -12.78 -13.62 22.36
C VAL A 423 -14.21 -13.18 22.09
N GLY A 424 -15.12 -13.42 23.03
CA GLY A 424 -16.55 -13.30 22.72
C GLY A 424 -16.97 -14.27 21.61
N ASP A 425 -17.52 -13.72 20.53
CA ASP A 425 -18.01 -14.47 19.36
C ASP A 425 -17.03 -14.52 18.18
N LYS A 426 -15.87 -13.83 18.26
CA LYS A 426 -14.97 -13.63 17.11
C LYS A 426 -13.56 -14.14 17.35
N ASN A 427 -12.97 -14.73 16.31
CA ASN A 427 -11.52 -14.93 16.24
C ASN A 427 -10.82 -13.63 15.84
N ILE A 428 -9.47 -13.61 15.94
CA ILE A 428 -8.68 -12.40 15.68
C ILE A 428 -8.81 -11.90 14.23
N ASN A 429 -8.94 -12.80 13.26
CA ASN A 429 -9.10 -12.41 11.85
C ASN A 429 -10.49 -11.82 11.60
N GLU A 430 -11.56 -12.45 12.11
CA GLU A 430 -12.92 -11.94 12.02
C GLU A 430 -13.05 -10.55 12.65
N PHE A 431 -12.31 -10.29 13.72
CA PHE A 431 -12.25 -8.96 14.33
C PHE A 431 -11.54 -7.96 13.43
N THR A 432 -10.36 -8.32 12.86
CA THR A 432 -9.60 -7.40 12.01
C THR A 432 -10.28 -7.08 10.68
N GLN A 433 -11.18 -7.93 10.22
CA GLN A 433 -12.02 -7.68 9.04
C GLN A 433 -13.15 -6.67 9.30
N LEU A 434 -13.45 -6.38 10.55
CA LEU A 434 -14.42 -5.33 10.88
C LEU A 434 -13.87 -3.96 10.47
N SER A 435 -14.75 -3.07 10.01
CA SER A 435 -14.40 -1.66 9.91
C SER A 435 -14.11 -1.08 11.31
N VAL A 436 -13.26 -0.05 11.36
CA VAL A 436 -12.89 0.63 12.62
C VAL A 436 -14.14 1.01 13.43
N GLY A 437 -15.20 1.51 12.79
CA GLY A 437 -16.45 1.82 13.45
C GLY A 437 -17.09 0.60 14.10
N LYS A 438 -17.27 -0.50 13.34
CA LYS A 438 -17.84 -1.76 13.85
C LYS A 438 -16.94 -2.42 14.91
N ALA A 439 -15.62 -2.34 14.75
CA ALA A 439 -14.66 -2.86 15.72
C ALA A 439 -14.79 -2.11 17.07
N LEU A 440 -14.94 -0.79 17.02
CA LEU A 440 -15.15 0.04 18.20
C LEU A 440 -16.47 -0.31 18.90
N ASP A 441 -17.55 -0.46 18.14
CA ASP A 441 -18.88 -0.85 18.68
C ASP A 441 -18.82 -2.24 19.31
N TRP A 442 -18.15 -3.18 18.66
CA TRP A 442 -17.98 -4.54 19.19
C TRP A 442 -17.18 -4.54 20.51
N ILE A 443 -16.06 -3.80 20.60
CA ILE A 443 -15.25 -3.66 21.82
C ILE A 443 -16.07 -3.03 22.95
N ASN A 444 -16.92 -2.05 22.65
CA ASN A 444 -17.75 -1.39 23.66
C ASN A 444 -18.85 -2.31 24.21
N ASN A 445 -19.34 -3.23 23.40
CA ASN A 445 -20.38 -4.18 23.76
C ASN A 445 -19.85 -5.56 24.20
N LEU A 446 -18.52 -5.76 24.21
CA LEU A 446 -17.89 -7.02 24.60
C LEU A 446 -18.18 -7.36 26.06
N LYS A 447 -18.77 -8.53 26.27
CA LYS A 447 -19.02 -9.07 27.60
C LYS A 447 -18.03 -10.20 27.88
N LEU A 448 -17.25 -10.02 28.92
CA LEU A 448 -16.34 -11.03 29.45
C LEU A 448 -16.77 -11.37 30.90
N ASP A 449 -16.34 -12.51 31.39
CA ASP A 449 -16.48 -12.82 32.82
C ASP A 449 -15.66 -11.84 33.69
N VAL A 450 -15.93 -11.82 34.99
CA VAL A 450 -15.34 -10.84 35.93
C VAL A 450 -13.82 -10.90 35.95
N GLU A 451 -13.24 -12.11 35.91
CA GLU A 451 -11.80 -12.31 35.94
C GLU A 451 -11.15 -11.83 34.63
N LYS A 452 -11.67 -12.26 33.49
CA LYS A 452 -11.17 -11.84 32.17
C LYS A 452 -11.36 -10.35 31.93
N THR A 453 -12.43 -9.75 32.44
CA THR A 453 -12.65 -8.30 32.36
C THR A 453 -11.51 -7.56 33.05
N LYS A 454 -11.12 -8.00 34.25
CA LYS A 454 -10.03 -7.37 34.99
C LYS A 454 -8.67 -7.54 34.31
N ILE A 455 -8.42 -8.72 33.73
CA ILE A 455 -7.19 -8.99 32.93
C ILE A 455 -7.14 -8.11 31.66
N ALA A 456 -8.26 -7.93 30.99
CA ALA A 456 -8.34 -7.22 29.72
C ALA A 456 -8.46 -5.70 29.82
N GLU A 457 -8.74 -5.14 31.01
CA GLU A 457 -9.11 -3.74 31.23
C GLU A 457 -8.18 -2.74 30.53
N LEU A 458 -6.87 -2.85 30.79
CA LEU A 458 -5.87 -1.95 30.21
C LEU A 458 -5.72 -2.14 28.70
N VAL A 459 -5.76 -3.39 28.24
CA VAL A 459 -5.64 -3.72 26.82
C VAL A 459 -6.85 -3.21 26.04
N LEU A 460 -8.06 -3.42 26.55
CA LEU A 460 -9.28 -2.93 25.93
C LEU A 460 -9.33 -1.39 25.91
N LYS A 461 -8.81 -0.74 26.95
CA LYS A 461 -8.71 0.72 26.99
C LYS A 461 -7.81 1.24 25.86
N GLU A 462 -6.66 0.61 25.64
CA GLU A 462 -5.72 1.01 24.58
C GLU A 462 -6.30 0.75 23.19
N ILE A 463 -6.93 -0.42 22.95
CA ILE A 463 -7.59 -0.71 21.66
C ILE A 463 -8.70 0.32 21.41
N ARG A 464 -9.54 0.60 22.41
CA ARG A 464 -10.65 1.57 22.31
C ARG A 464 -10.15 2.96 21.97
N ASN A 465 -9.10 3.43 22.62
CA ASN A 465 -8.50 4.73 22.36
C ASN A 465 -8.01 4.83 20.91
N ARG A 466 -7.22 3.84 20.43
CA ARG A 466 -6.67 3.85 19.07
C ARG A 466 -7.76 3.77 18.00
N LEU A 467 -8.79 2.94 18.21
CA LEU A 467 -9.93 2.88 17.29
C LEU A 467 -10.70 4.20 17.26
N SER A 468 -10.89 4.85 18.42
CA SER A 468 -11.52 6.17 18.50
C SER A 468 -10.72 7.23 17.72
N PHE A 469 -9.40 7.25 17.84
CA PHE A 469 -8.57 8.20 17.08
C PHE A 469 -8.66 7.97 15.57
N LEU A 470 -8.70 6.72 15.12
CA LEU A 470 -8.92 6.44 13.70
C LEU A 470 -10.29 6.93 13.22
N LYS A 471 -11.32 6.81 14.07
CA LYS A 471 -12.66 7.34 13.78
C LYS A 471 -12.66 8.87 13.71
N ASP A 472 -11.98 9.51 14.66
CA ASP A 472 -11.91 10.99 14.76
C ASP A 472 -11.20 11.64 13.56
N VAL A 473 -10.27 10.93 12.92
CA VAL A 473 -9.62 11.38 11.67
C VAL A 473 -10.38 10.94 10.41
N GLY A 474 -11.62 10.44 10.53
CA GLY A 474 -12.48 10.08 9.40
C GLY A 474 -12.14 8.75 8.72
N LEU A 475 -11.47 7.82 9.42
CA LEU A 475 -11.09 6.51 8.89
C LEU A 475 -11.98 5.37 9.42
N GLU A 476 -13.20 5.65 9.83
CA GLU A 476 -14.13 4.68 10.42
C GLU A 476 -14.52 3.53 9.47
N TYR A 477 -14.38 3.75 8.16
CA TYR A 477 -14.70 2.77 7.12
C TYR A 477 -13.59 1.75 6.85
N LEU A 478 -12.34 2.02 7.25
CA LEU A 478 -11.21 1.11 7.02
C LEU A 478 -11.32 -0.14 7.89
N SER A 479 -10.95 -1.30 7.33
CA SER A 479 -10.73 -2.51 8.12
C SER A 479 -9.28 -2.60 8.61
N LEU A 480 -9.07 -3.28 9.74
CA LEU A 480 -7.73 -3.40 10.33
C LEU A 480 -6.83 -4.37 9.56
N ASP A 481 -7.39 -5.30 8.79
CA ASP A 481 -6.67 -6.26 7.93
C ASP A 481 -6.24 -5.66 6.59
N ARG A 482 -6.75 -4.46 6.23
CA ARG A 482 -6.40 -3.80 4.97
C ARG A 482 -4.90 -3.58 4.87
N LEU A 483 -4.32 -3.96 3.74
CA LEU A 483 -2.90 -3.80 3.44
C LEU A 483 -2.49 -2.34 3.42
N ALA A 484 -1.40 -2.00 4.08
CA ALA A 484 -0.86 -0.64 4.09
C ALA A 484 -0.51 -0.12 2.69
N GLY A 485 -0.02 -1.00 1.80
CA GLY A 485 0.31 -0.65 0.41
C GLY A 485 -0.91 -0.33 -0.48
N THR A 486 -2.14 -0.63 -0.03
CA THR A 486 -3.39 -0.30 -0.76
C THR A 486 -4.04 0.99 -0.30
N LEU A 487 -3.47 1.65 0.70
CA LEU A 487 -3.97 2.92 1.22
C LEU A 487 -3.62 4.07 0.28
N SER A 488 -4.53 5.01 0.14
CA SER A 488 -4.20 6.30 -0.49
C SER A 488 -3.21 7.09 0.38
N GLY A 489 -2.49 8.04 -0.22
CA GLY A 489 -1.55 8.90 0.52
C GLY A 489 -2.21 9.59 1.72
N GLY A 490 -3.41 10.13 1.54
CA GLY A 490 -4.17 10.77 2.61
C GLY A 490 -4.63 9.80 3.70
N GLU A 491 -5.07 8.57 3.35
CA GLU A 491 -5.42 7.54 4.35
C GLU A 491 -4.20 7.18 5.22
N ALA A 492 -3.06 6.96 4.59
CA ALA A 492 -1.81 6.63 5.29
C ALA A 492 -1.35 7.75 6.22
N GLN A 493 -1.43 8.99 5.77
CA GLN A 493 -1.09 10.17 6.55
C GLN A 493 -2.01 10.31 7.78
N ARG A 494 -3.33 10.14 7.60
CA ARG A 494 -4.29 10.18 8.72
C ARG A 494 -4.09 9.04 9.72
N ILE A 495 -3.68 7.85 9.29
CA ILE A 495 -3.29 6.77 10.19
C ILE A 495 -2.10 7.20 11.06
N ARG A 496 -1.07 7.81 10.46
CA ARG A 496 0.07 8.34 11.23
C ARG A 496 -0.37 9.44 12.20
N LEU A 497 -1.23 10.34 11.74
CA LEU A 497 -1.79 11.40 12.59
C LEU A 497 -2.54 10.78 13.78
N ALA A 498 -3.42 9.82 13.57
CA ALA A 498 -4.16 9.11 14.63
C ALA A 498 -3.21 8.44 15.63
N THR A 499 -2.11 7.84 15.15
CA THR A 499 -1.10 7.21 16.01
C THR A 499 -0.37 8.24 16.87
N GLN A 500 -0.05 9.42 16.32
CA GLN A 500 0.60 10.50 17.06
C GLN A 500 -0.33 11.13 18.11
N ILE A 501 -1.60 11.32 17.78
CA ILE A 501 -2.62 11.77 18.75
C ILE A 501 -2.71 10.78 19.91
N GLY A 502 -2.65 9.48 19.61
CA GLY A 502 -2.67 8.42 20.60
C GLY A 502 -1.53 8.50 21.63
N SER A 503 -0.39 9.05 21.25
CA SER A 503 0.76 9.24 22.14
C SER A 503 0.53 10.29 23.21
N ARG A 504 -0.46 11.21 23.03
CA ARG A 504 -0.79 12.33 23.93
C ARG A 504 0.42 13.17 24.34
N LEU A 505 1.39 13.30 23.44
CA LEU A 505 2.56 14.17 23.66
C LEU A 505 2.10 15.62 23.77
N SER A 506 2.72 16.38 24.65
CA SER A 506 2.52 17.83 24.83
C SER A 506 3.83 18.57 24.68
N GLY A 507 3.78 19.85 24.29
CA GLY A 507 4.95 20.68 24.07
C GLY A 507 5.76 20.30 22.82
N VAL A 508 5.16 19.61 21.85
CA VAL A 508 5.78 19.17 20.59
C VAL A 508 5.39 20.12 19.45
N LEU A 509 6.29 20.27 18.50
CA LEU A 509 6.01 20.92 17.22
C LEU A 509 5.65 19.86 16.17
N TYR A 510 4.40 19.84 15.72
CA TYR A 510 3.96 19.00 14.61
C TYR A 510 4.01 19.80 13.32
N VAL A 511 4.64 19.23 12.29
CA VAL A 511 4.66 19.77 10.94
C VAL A 511 3.92 18.81 10.01
N LEU A 512 2.81 19.27 9.42
CA LEU A 512 1.90 18.47 8.60
C LEU A 512 1.88 18.98 7.17
N ASP A 513 1.86 18.06 6.21
CA ASP A 513 1.78 18.35 4.77
C ASP A 513 0.41 17.96 4.23
N GLU A 514 -0.43 18.96 3.95
CA GLU A 514 -1.77 18.82 3.34
C GLU A 514 -2.64 17.69 3.97
N PRO A 515 -2.92 17.71 5.27
CA PRO A 515 -3.64 16.64 5.94
C PRO A 515 -5.11 16.49 5.49
N SER A 516 -5.69 17.49 4.83
CA SER A 516 -7.06 17.48 4.29
C SER A 516 -7.20 16.73 2.96
N ILE A 517 -6.07 16.27 2.39
CA ILE A 517 -6.04 15.66 1.05
C ILE A 517 -6.98 14.46 0.91
N GLY A 518 -7.75 14.41 -0.19
CA GLY A 518 -8.69 13.34 -0.48
C GLY A 518 -9.87 13.23 0.51
N LEU A 519 -10.10 14.27 1.31
CA LEU A 519 -11.25 14.35 2.21
C LEU A 519 -12.45 15.06 1.58
N HIS A 520 -13.61 14.48 1.79
CA HIS A 520 -14.85 15.20 1.63
C HIS A 520 -14.98 16.28 2.72
N GLN A 521 -15.64 17.42 2.43
CA GLN A 521 -15.77 18.54 3.38
C GLN A 521 -16.37 18.13 4.73
N ARG A 522 -17.29 17.18 4.75
CA ARG A 522 -17.83 16.59 5.98
C ARG A 522 -16.74 15.99 6.88
N ASP A 523 -15.82 15.25 6.27
CA ASP A 523 -14.74 14.55 7.01
C ASP A 523 -13.61 15.54 7.38
N ASN A 524 -13.41 16.60 6.58
CA ASN A 524 -12.47 17.69 6.88
C ASN A 524 -12.82 18.41 8.18
N SER A 525 -14.10 18.63 8.46
CA SER A 525 -14.53 19.25 9.72
C SER A 525 -14.13 18.41 10.96
N LYS A 526 -14.12 17.07 10.86
CA LYS A 526 -13.64 16.18 11.93
C LYS A 526 -12.13 16.31 12.11
N LEU A 527 -11.39 16.36 11.00
CA LEU A 527 -9.94 16.56 11.01
C LEU A 527 -9.55 17.88 11.67
N ILE A 528 -10.18 19.01 11.28
CA ILE A 528 -9.95 20.33 11.88
C ILE A 528 -10.13 20.29 13.39
N LYS A 529 -11.23 19.70 13.87
CA LYS A 529 -11.48 19.55 15.30
C LYS A 529 -10.40 18.73 15.99
N THR A 530 -9.91 17.70 15.34
CA THR A 530 -8.83 16.86 15.86
C THR A 530 -7.51 17.63 15.96
N LEU A 531 -7.17 18.44 14.95
CA LEU A 531 -6.00 19.33 14.97
C LEU A 531 -6.09 20.38 16.08
N GLN A 532 -7.29 20.97 16.27
CA GLN A 532 -7.55 21.90 17.37
C GLN A 532 -7.37 21.23 18.75
N ASN A 533 -7.84 19.98 18.90
CA ASN A 533 -7.62 19.23 20.14
C ASN A 533 -6.12 18.96 20.41
N MET A 534 -5.34 18.66 19.36
CA MET A 534 -3.88 18.52 19.51
C MET A 534 -3.21 19.84 19.95
N ARG A 535 -3.61 20.97 19.38
CA ARG A 535 -3.18 22.30 19.80
C ARG A 535 -3.50 22.55 21.29
N ASP A 536 -4.72 22.24 21.69
CA ASP A 536 -5.23 22.49 23.06
C ASP A 536 -4.53 21.64 24.12
N LEU A 537 -3.85 20.54 23.71
CA LEU A 537 -2.93 19.79 24.57
C LEU A 537 -1.58 20.52 24.81
N GLY A 538 -1.40 21.73 24.28
CA GLY A 538 -0.18 22.52 24.42
C GLY A 538 0.86 22.26 23.33
N ASN A 539 0.45 21.79 22.15
CA ASN A 539 1.33 21.57 21.01
C ASN A 539 1.28 22.76 20.02
N SER A 540 2.37 22.96 19.31
CA SER A 540 2.44 23.85 18.16
C SER A 540 2.20 23.05 16.88
N LEU A 541 1.34 23.55 16.00
CA LEU A 541 1.02 22.91 14.73
C LEU A 541 1.41 23.84 13.59
N ILE A 542 2.26 23.38 12.68
CA ILE A 542 2.54 24.04 11.39
C ILE A 542 1.97 23.15 10.30
N ILE A 543 1.06 23.66 9.52
CA ILE A 543 0.31 22.92 8.52
C ILE A 543 0.49 23.58 7.17
N VAL A 544 1.08 22.90 6.21
CA VAL A 544 1.05 23.32 4.81
C VAL A 544 -0.32 22.95 4.26
N GLU A 545 -1.13 23.94 3.84
CA GLU A 545 -2.50 23.69 3.45
C GLU A 545 -3.03 24.67 2.41
N HIS A 546 -4.02 24.20 1.65
CA HIS A 546 -4.72 24.95 0.62
C HIS A 546 -6.24 24.99 0.85
N ASP A 547 -6.74 24.20 1.79
CA ASP A 547 -8.16 24.11 2.12
C ASP A 547 -8.64 25.36 2.86
N GLU A 548 -9.71 25.99 2.36
CA GLU A 548 -10.23 27.25 2.91
C GLU A 548 -10.78 27.06 4.32
N ASP A 549 -11.49 25.96 4.61
CA ASP A 549 -12.06 25.70 5.93
C ASP A 549 -10.95 25.54 6.97
N THR A 550 -9.86 24.86 6.63
CA THR A 550 -8.69 24.69 7.51
C THR A 550 -8.01 26.04 7.79
N MET A 551 -7.84 26.87 6.75
CA MET A 551 -7.30 28.22 6.90
C MET A 551 -8.17 29.10 7.80
N LEU A 552 -9.48 29.10 7.60
CA LEU A 552 -10.42 29.92 8.38
C LEU A 552 -10.52 29.51 9.85
N HIS A 553 -10.25 28.25 10.17
CA HIS A 553 -10.25 27.71 11.54
C HIS A 553 -8.88 27.68 12.21
N SER A 554 -7.83 28.16 11.51
CA SER A 554 -6.49 28.31 12.07
C SER A 554 -6.38 29.55 12.99
N ASP A 555 -5.40 29.54 13.88
CA ASP A 555 -5.09 30.70 14.72
C ASP A 555 -4.24 31.74 13.98
N TRP A 556 -3.42 31.26 13.01
CA TRP A 556 -2.45 32.09 12.31
C TRP A 556 -2.20 31.56 10.89
N ILE A 557 -2.02 32.43 9.92
CA ILE A 557 -1.70 32.07 8.54
C ILE A 557 -0.42 32.79 8.12
N VAL A 558 0.44 32.07 7.41
CA VAL A 558 1.63 32.60 6.72
C VAL A 558 1.44 32.35 5.23
N ASP A 559 1.26 33.44 4.46
CA ASP A 559 1.10 33.39 3.01
C ASP A 559 2.43 33.63 2.30
N ILE A 560 2.89 32.66 1.50
CA ILE A 560 4.20 32.64 0.84
C ILE A 560 4.01 32.79 -0.66
N GLY A 561 4.72 33.76 -1.25
CA GLY A 561 4.58 34.11 -2.66
C GLY A 561 5.66 35.08 -3.11
N PRO A 562 5.32 36.06 -3.99
CA PRO A 562 4.04 36.26 -4.67
C PRO A 562 3.77 35.24 -5.80
N GLY A 563 4.81 34.57 -6.32
CA GLY A 563 4.74 33.62 -7.41
C GLY A 563 5.31 32.24 -7.03
N ALA A 564 5.70 31.49 -8.01
CA ALA A 564 6.32 30.18 -7.87
C ALA A 564 7.82 30.20 -8.26
N GLY A 565 8.62 29.25 -7.77
CA GLY A 565 10.05 29.16 -8.09
C GLY A 565 10.82 30.41 -7.73
N ILE A 566 11.53 30.98 -8.70
CA ILE A 566 12.33 32.21 -8.50
C ILE A 566 11.48 33.45 -8.16
N HIS A 567 10.20 33.44 -8.55
CA HIS A 567 9.26 34.51 -8.26
C HIS A 567 8.54 34.32 -6.90
N GLY A 568 8.81 33.20 -6.21
CA GLY A 568 8.32 32.92 -4.86
C GLY A 568 9.35 33.22 -3.78
N GLY A 569 9.18 32.62 -2.63
CA GLY A 569 10.16 32.63 -1.53
C GLY A 569 10.10 33.84 -0.64
N GLU A 570 9.02 34.63 -0.66
CA GLU A 570 8.79 35.78 0.21
C GLU A 570 7.52 35.60 1.06
N VAL A 571 7.50 36.15 2.27
CA VAL A 571 6.28 36.21 3.08
C VAL A 571 5.47 37.43 2.63
N ILE A 572 4.33 37.16 2.01
CA ILE A 572 3.45 38.23 1.47
C ILE A 572 2.56 38.80 2.55
N ALA A 573 2.06 37.93 3.42
CA ALA A 573 1.22 38.31 4.55
C ALA A 573 1.38 37.30 5.67
N ASN A 574 1.32 37.72 6.90
CA ASN A 574 1.22 36.82 8.04
C ASN A 574 0.32 37.47 9.11
N GLY A 575 -0.50 36.63 9.78
CA GLY A 575 -1.45 37.14 10.77
C GLY A 575 -2.63 36.21 10.97
N THR A 576 -3.64 36.68 11.65
CA THR A 576 -4.92 35.98 11.80
C THR A 576 -5.64 35.85 10.45
N PRO A 577 -6.57 34.88 10.30
CA PRO A 577 -7.37 34.75 9.06
C PRO A 577 -8.04 36.03 8.60
N GLU A 578 -8.51 36.87 9.52
CA GLU A 578 -9.13 38.17 9.19
C GLU A 578 -8.10 39.19 8.66
N GLU A 579 -6.90 39.21 9.19
CA GLU A 579 -5.82 40.08 8.67
C GLU A 579 -5.41 39.63 7.26
N ILE A 580 -5.34 38.35 6.99
CA ILE A 580 -5.05 37.81 5.65
C ILE A 580 -6.15 38.18 4.66
N LYS A 581 -7.43 38.04 5.02
CA LYS A 581 -8.56 38.46 4.18
C LYS A 581 -8.47 39.93 3.79
N ASN A 582 -7.99 40.80 4.69
CA ASN A 582 -7.86 42.21 4.45
C ASN A 582 -6.60 42.58 3.65
N SER A 583 -5.65 41.71 3.50
CA SER A 583 -4.43 41.92 2.71
C SER A 583 -4.75 42.02 1.21
N LEU A 584 -4.37 43.12 0.58
CA LEU A 584 -4.56 43.31 -0.86
C LEU A 584 -3.54 42.55 -1.71
N ASN A 585 -2.35 42.35 -1.18
CA ASN A 585 -1.25 41.69 -1.89
C ASN A 585 -1.30 40.15 -1.82
N SER A 586 -2.08 39.61 -0.87
CA SER A 586 -2.24 38.17 -0.70
C SER A 586 -3.27 37.62 -1.69
N ILE A 587 -2.83 36.75 -2.60
CA ILE A 587 -3.72 36.02 -3.50
C ILE A 587 -4.68 35.13 -2.70
N THR A 588 -4.17 34.47 -1.69
CA THR A 588 -4.97 33.68 -0.74
C THR A 588 -6.04 34.55 -0.07
N GLY A 589 -5.67 35.73 0.41
CA GLY A 589 -6.59 36.71 1.01
C GLY A 589 -7.66 37.22 0.04
N GLN A 590 -7.34 37.34 -1.24
CA GLN A 590 -8.32 37.70 -2.27
C GLN A 590 -9.37 36.60 -2.46
N TYR A 591 -9.01 35.33 -2.45
CA TYR A 591 -9.96 34.20 -2.51
C TYR A 591 -10.77 34.07 -1.22
N LEU A 592 -10.14 34.11 -0.05
CA LEU A 592 -10.83 34.01 1.24
C LEU A 592 -11.83 35.13 1.50
N SER A 593 -11.62 36.29 0.90
CA SER A 593 -12.52 37.46 1.04
C SER A 593 -13.58 37.56 -0.05
N GLY A 594 -13.57 36.71 -1.06
CA GLY A 594 -14.47 36.75 -2.21
C GLY A 594 -14.13 37.85 -3.24
N ARG A 595 -13.03 38.60 -3.06
CA ARG A 595 -12.56 39.54 -4.07
C ARG A 595 -12.13 38.89 -5.37
N LYS A 596 -11.73 37.65 -5.29
CA LYS A 596 -11.44 36.74 -6.41
C LYS A 596 -12.18 35.44 -6.18
N VAL A 597 -12.87 34.93 -7.18
CA VAL A 597 -13.59 33.66 -7.13
C VAL A 597 -13.36 32.90 -8.43
N ILE A 598 -13.40 31.59 -8.38
CA ILE A 598 -13.46 30.77 -9.59
C ILE A 598 -14.86 30.88 -10.17
N PRO A 599 -15.01 31.36 -11.43
CA PRO A 599 -16.33 31.62 -12.01
C PRO A 599 -17.05 30.28 -12.28
N MET A 600 -18.36 30.31 -12.13
CA MET A 600 -19.23 29.21 -12.51
C MET A 600 -19.72 29.39 -13.96
N PRO A 601 -19.75 28.34 -14.79
CA PRO A 601 -20.28 28.44 -16.14
C PRO A 601 -21.74 28.89 -16.14
N GLU A 602 -22.10 29.84 -17.03
CA GLU A 602 -23.48 30.34 -17.16
C GLU A 602 -24.42 29.24 -17.69
N THR A 603 -23.91 28.38 -18.55
CA THR A 603 -24.68 27.29 -19.16
C THR A 603 -23.86 25.99 -19.13
N ARG A 604 -24.55 24.86 -18.90
CA ARG A 604 -23.91 23.55 -18.93
C ARG A 604 -23.84 23.02 -20.36
N ARG A 605 -22.73 22.33 -20.68
CA ARG A 605 -22.55 21.71 -22.01
C ARG A 605 -23.58 20.61 -22.25
N LYS A 606 -24.16 20.56 -23.45
CA LYS A 606 -25.10 19.51 -23.84
C LYS A 606 -24.40 18.15 -24.05
N GLY A 607 -23.09 18.16 -24.36
CA GLY A 607 -22.31 16.99 -24.71
C GLY A 607 -22.67 16.42 -26.08
N SER A 608 -22.15 15.23 -26.37
CA SER A 608 -22.38 14.54 -27.65
C SER A 608 -23.74 13.87 -27.76
N GLY A 609 -24.56 13.86 -26.72
CA GLY A 609 -25.81 13.09 -26.63
C GLY A 609 -25.62 11.58 -26.46
N LYS A 610 -24.35 11.09 -26.50
CA LYS A 610 -24.00 9.68 -26.30
C LYS A 610 -23.67 9.40 -24.85
N VAL A 611 -23.88 8.16 -24.42
CA VAL A 611 -23.68 7.75 -23.02
C VAL A 611 -23.02 6.38 -22.97
N VAL A 612 -22.12 6.18 -22.06
CA VAL A 612 -21.67 4.84 -21.66
C VAL A 612 -22.49 4.44 -20.45
N GLU A 613 -23.24 3.35 -20.56
CA GLU A 613 -24.10 2.82 -19.51
C GLU A 613 -23.48 1.56 -18.91
N LEU A 614 -23.17 1.60 -17.63
CA LEU A 614 -22.62 0.50 -16.84
C LEU A 614 -23.68 0.01 -15.86
N LYS A 615 -24.02 -1.30 -15.92
CA LYS A 615 -25.09 -1.89 -15.11
C LYS A 615 -24.57 -2.98 -14.19
N GLY A 616 -25.14 -3.02 -13.01
CA GLY A 616 -24.97 -4.09 -12.04
C GLY A 616 -23.57 -4.17 -11.44
N VAL A 617 -22.97 -3.03 -11.17
CA VAL A 617 -21.63 -2.94 -10.57
C VAL A 617 -21.68 -3.38 -9.12
N ALA A 618 -20.92 -4.42 -8.77
CA ALA A 618 -20.94 -5.08 -7.46
C ALA A 618 -19.52 -5.46 -6.98
N GLU A 619 -18.54 -4.61 -7.25
CA GLU A 619 -17.17 -4.80 -6.78
C GLU A 619 -16.97 -4.10 -5.45
N HIS A 620 -16.19 -4.71 -4.55
CA HIS A 620 -15.94 -4.23 -3.19
C HIS A 620 -17.23 -3.83 -2.45
N ASN A 621 -17.37 -2.55 -2.07
CA ASN A 621 -18.54 -2.06 -1.36
C ASN A 621 -19.70 -1.63 -2.28
N LEU A 622 -19.57 -1.67 -3.61
CA LEU A 622 -20.61 -1.25 -4.53
C LEU A 622 -21.80 -2.22 -4.54
N LYS A 623 -23.00 -1.67 -4.39
CA LYS A 623 -24.26 -2.43 -4.16
C LYS A 623 -25.09 -2.59 -5.41
N ASN A 624 -24.56 -3.28 -6.44
CA ASN A 624 -25.27 -3.57 -7.70
C ASN A 624 -25.82 -2.30 -8.38
N ILE A 625 -24.99 -1.26 -8.46
CA ILE A 625 -25.39 0.06 -8.97
C ILE A 625 -25.39 0.12 -10.51
N ASN A 626 -26.22 1.04 -11.03
CA ASN A 626 -26.30 1.36 -12.46
C ASN A 626 -25.86 2.81 -12.68
N VAL A 627 -24.90 3.05 -13.56
CA VAL A 627 -24.29 4.36 -13.75
C VAL A 627 -24.28 4.74 -15.22
N LYS A 628 -24.52 6.02 -15.52
CA LYS A 628 -24.42 6.59 -16.87
C LYS A 628 -23.35 7.66 -16.92
N PHE A 629 -22.39 7.48 -17.83
CA PHE A 629 -21.33 8.45 -18.10
C PHE A 629 -21.64 9.14 -19.44
N PRO A 630 -22.15 10.40 -19.42
CA PRO A 630 -22.41 11.15 -20.65
C PRO A 630 -21.08 11.57 -21.31
N LEU A 631 -21.00 11.42 -22.66
CA LEU A 631 -19.80 11.72 -23.42
C LEU A 631 -19.78 13.17 -23.93
N GLY A 632 -18.56 13.73 -24.08
CA GLY A 632 -18.34 15.12 -24.44
C GLY A 632 -18.73 16.09 -23.33
N LYS A 633 -18.51 15.68 -22.07
CA LYS A 633 -18.81 16.47 -20.88
C LYS A 633 -17.68 16.34 -19.85
N MET A 634 -17.63 17.29 -18.94
CA MET A 634 -16.88 17.19 -17.70
C MET A 634 -17.75 16.49 -16.65
N VAL A 635 -17.46 15.22 -16.38
CA VAL A 635 -18.20 14.35 -15.47
C VAL A 635 -17.42 14.21 -14.16
N LEU A 636 -18.00 14.57 -13.04
CA LEU A 636 -17.38 14.40 -11.74
C LEU A 636 -18.02 13.26 -10.97
N VAL A 637 -17.17 12.44 -10.35
CA VAL A 637 -17.57 11.38 -9.42
C VAL A 637 -17.22 11.84 -8.02
N THR A 638 -18.24 12.11 -7.23
CA THR A 638 -18.16 12.72 -5.88
C THR A 638 -18.69 11.78 -4.80
N GLY A 639 -18.61 12.20 -3.56
CA GLY A 639 -19.11 11.49 -2.39
C GLY A 639 -18.10 11.40 -1.27
N VAL A 640 -18.54 10.96 -0.10
CA VAL A 640 -17.70 10.85 1.09
C VAL A 640 -16.54 9.90 0.92
N SER A 641 -15.52 10.00 1.78
CA SER A 641 -14.35 9.10 1.75
C SER A 641 -14.79 7.65 1.95
N GLY A 642 -14.26 6.72 1.14
CA GLY A 642 -14.64 5.31 1.17
C GLY A 642 -16.00 4.96 0.57
N SER A 643 -16.71 5.88 -0.11
CA SER A 643 -18.01 5.60 -0.72
C SER A 643 -17.97 4.69 -1.97
N GLY A 644 -16.79 4.40 -2.52
CA GLY A 644 -16.60 3.52 -3.67
C GLY A 644 -16.29 4.22 -4.99
N LYS A 645 -15.91 5.51 -4.97
CA LYS A 645 -15.57 6.31 -6.16
C LYS A 645 -14.46 5.68 -7.01
N SER A 646 -13.31 5.41 -6.41
CA SER A 646 -12.15 4.82 -7.12
C SER A 646 -12.45 3.39 -7.59
N THR A 647 -13.23 2.61 -6.82
CA THR A 647 -13.71 1.28 -7.24
C THR A 647 -14.57 1.39 -8.50
N LEU A 648 -15.53 2.32 -8.54
CA LEU A 648 -16.40 2.53 -9.70
C LEU A 648 -15.60 2.95 -10.94
N VAL A 649 -14.73 3.96 -10.79
CA VAL A 649 -14.03 4.58 -11.92
C VAL A 649 -12.80 3.76 -12.32
N ASN A 650 -11.89 3.47 -11.37
CA ASN A 650 -10.58 2.87 -11.67
C ASN A 650 -10.66 1.35 -11.81
N ASP A 651 -11.37 0.65 -10.90
CA ASP A 651 -11.40 -0.81 -10.90
C ASP A 651 -12.41 -1.40 -11.86
N VAL A 652 -13.53 -0.75 -12.11
CA VAL A 652 -14.57 -1.30 -12.98
C VAL A 652 -14.62 -0.56 -14.31
N PHE A 653 -14.96 0.72 -14.34
CA PHE A 653 -15.20 1.45 -15.59
C PHE A 653 -13.95 1.53 -16.46
N MET A 654 -12.85 2.03 -15.91
CA MET A 654 -11.58 2.20 -16.65
C MET A 654 -11.07 0.87 -17.20
N LYS A 655 -11.04 -0.18 -16.37
CA LYS A 655 -10.57 -1.51 -16.80
C LYS A 655 -11.48 -2.14 -17.85
N ALA A 656 -12.81 -1.94 -17.75
CA ALA A 656 -13.75 -2.40 -18.78
C ALA A 656 -13.53 -1.70 -20.13
N VAL A 657 -13.30 -0.39 -20.13
CA VAL A 657 -12.95 0.36 -21.35
C VAL A 657 -11.60 -0.12 -21.90
N GLN A 658 -10.59 -0.31 -21.06
CA GLN A 658 -9.28 -0.82 -21.47
C GLN A 658 -9.36 -2.20 -22.12
N GLN A 659 -10.18 -3.09 -21.56
CA GLN A 659 -10.41 -4.43 -22.11
C GLN A 659 -11.04 -4.35 -23.51
N ASN A 660 -12.04 -3.49 -23.69
CA ASN A 660 -12.67 -3.26 -25.01
C ASN A 660 -11.70 -2.69 -26.04
N LEU A 661 -10.78 -1.83 -25.63
CA LEU A 661 -9.73 -1.27 -26.51
C LEU A 661 -8.55 -2.23 -26.75
N GLY A 662 -8.68 -3.52 -26.42
CA GLY A 662 -7.70 -4.56 -26.72
C GLY A 662 -6.50 -4.61 -25.74
N LYS A 663 -6.55 -3.95 -24.61
CA LYS A 663 -5.56 -4.08 -23.54
C LYS A 663 -5.84 -5.34 -22.72
N GLN A 664 -5.30 -6.45 -23.15
CA GLN A 664 -5.55 -7.81 -22.61
C GLN A 664 -5.25 -8.00 -21.11
N LYS A 665 -4.51 -7.10 -20.47
CA LYS A 665 -4.18 -7.17 -19.04
C LYS A 665 -5.22 -6.51 -18.11
N ALA A 666 -6.24 -5.87 -18.65
CA ALA A 666 -7.25 -5.22 -17.83
C ALA A 666 -8.29 -6.26 -17.37
N ASN A 667 -8.32 -6.52 -16.07
CA ASN A 667 -9.34 -7.37 -15.45
C ASN A 667 -10.29 -6.46 -14.66
N PRO A 668 -11.48 -6.13 -15.23
CA PRO A 668 -12.42 -5.26 -14.56
C PRO A 668 -13.10 -5.98 -13.39
N GLY A 669 -13.44 -5.21 -12.36
CA GLY A 669 -14.23 -5.69 -11.23
C GLY A 669 -15.63 -6.14 -11.67
N LYS A 670 -16.41 -6.69 -10.76
CA LYS A 670 -17.70 -7.33 -11.04
C LYS A 670 -18.76 -6.34 -11.55
N TYR A 671 -19.29 -6.58 -12.72
CA TYR A 671 -20.44 -5.86 -13.32
C TYR A 671 -21.26 -6.80 -14.23
N LYS A 672 -22.49 -6.43 -14.54
CA LYS A 672 -23.38 -7.26 -15.38
C LYS A 672 -23.21 -6.95 -16.87
N SER A 673 -23.22 -5.67 -17.25
CA SER A 673 -23.11 -5.25 -18.65
C SER A 673 -22.63 -3.82 -18.78
N ILE A 674 -21.95 -3.52 -19.90
CA ILE A 674 -21.56 -2.17 -20.29
C ILE A 674 -21.99 -1.94 -21.76
N LYS A 675 -22.51 -0.75 -22.07
CA LYS A 675 -22.94 -0.34 -23.41
C LYS A 675 -22.37 1.01 -23.76
N GLY A 676 -22.21 1.30 -25.06
CA GLY A 676 -21.73 2.59 -25.56
C GLY A 676 -20.22 2.68 -25.74
N LEU A 677 -19.49 1.57 -25.59
CA LEU A 677 -18.02 1.52 -25.76
C LEU A 677 -17.56 1.76 -27.19
N GLU A 678 -18.42 1.53 -28.19
CA GLU A 678 -18.19 1.81 -29.62
C GLU A 678 -17.96 3.30 -29.90
N ASN A 679 -18.30 4.17 -28.96
CA ASN A 679 -18.12 5.62 -29.10
C ASN A 679 -16.76 6.10 -28.55
N ILE A 680 -15.91 5.18 -28.09
CA ILE A 680 -14.61 5.49 -27.47
C ILE A 680 -13.51 4.87 -28.33
N ASP A 681 -12.52 5.67 -28.71
CA ASP A 681 -11.35 5.21 -29.45
C ASP A 681 -10.07 5.21 -28.60
N LYS A 682 -10.04 6.01 -27.55
CA LYS A 682 -8.87 6.14 -26.69
C LYS A 682 -9.26 6.40 -25.22
N LEU A 683 -8.48 5.83 -24.30
CA LEU A 683 -8.55 6.09 -22.88
C LEU A 683 -7.18 6.56 -22.38
N VAL A 684 -7.19 7.66 -21.66
CA VAL A 684 -6.02 8.27 -21.01
C VAL A 684 -6.25 8.31 -19.51
N GLN A 685 -5.39 7.65 -18.78
CA GLN A 685 -5.36 7.73 -17.33
C GLN A 685 -4.31 8.74 -16.89
N ILE A 686 -4.67 9.66 -16.01
CA ILE A 686 -3.80 10.68 -15.43
C ILE A 686 -3.89 10.53 -13.91
N ASP A 687 -2.95 9.79 -13.36
CA ASP A 687 -2.80 9.52 -11.92
C ASP A 687 -1.61 10.28 -11.32
N GLN A 688 -1.47 10.20 -10.00
CA GLN A 688 -0.39 10.83 -9.24
C GLN A 688 0.91 10.03 -9.21
N ASP A 689 0.97 8.88 -9.90
CA ASP A 689 2.17 8.08 -9.98
C ASP A 689 3.33 8.87 -10.60
N PRO A 690 4.57 8.65 -10.19
CA PRO A 690 5.73 9.30 -10.77
C PRO A 690 5.82 9.08 -12.29
N ILE A 691 6.28 10.08 -13.04
CA ILE A 691 6.50 9.98 -14.51
C ILE A 691 7.63 9.01 -14.90
N GLY A 692 8.29 8.43 -13.91
CA GLY A 692 9.32 7.39 -14.06
C GLY A 692 9.94 7.04 -12.72
N ARG A 693 10.56 5.87 -12.65
CA ARG A 693 11.14 5.33 -11.41
C ARG A 693 12.61 5.62 -11.21
N THR A 694 13.26 6.27 -12.17
CA THR A 694 14.70 6.52 -12.14
C THR A 694 15.00 8.01 -12.21
N PRO A 695 16.15 8.47 -11.69
CA PRO A 695 16.60 9.86 -11.80
C PRO A 695 16.73 10.38 -13.23
N ARG A 696 16.76 9.49 -14.25
CA ARG A 696 16.83 9.84 -15.68
C ARG A 696 15.51 10.32 -16.25
N SER A 697 14.40 9.92 -15.63
CA SER A 697 13.07 10.42 -16.05
C SER A 697 12.90 11.85 -15.57
N ASN A 698 12.49 12.73 -16.46
CA ASN A 698 12.26 14.14 -16.16
C ASN A 698 11.16 14.73 -17.09
N PRO A 699 10.64 15.94 -16.81
CA PRO A 699 9.61 16.57 -17.62
C PRO A 699 9.97 16.67 -19.10
N ALA A 700 11.21 17.00 -19.42
CA ALA A 700 11.65 17.16 -20.82
C ALA A 700 11.62 15.83 -21.61
N THR A 701 12.02 14.72 -20.98
CA THR A 701 11.97 13.40 -21.62
C THR A 701 10.56 12.88 -21.74
N TYR A 702 9.73 13.07 -20.71
CA TYR A 702 8.36 12.56 -20.68
C TYR A 702 7.47 13.25 -21.71
N THR A 703 7.58 14.56 -21.87
CA THR A 703 6.83 15.34 -22.86
C THR A 703 7.42 15.25 -24.26
N GLY A 704 8.59 14.60 -24.42
CA GLY A 704 9.27 14.46 -25.68
C GLY A 704 9.87 15.76 -26.23
N VAL A 705 9.94 16.84 -25.45
CA VAL A 705 10.59 18.09 -25.84
C VAL A 705 12.09 17.92 -25.93
N PHE A 706 12.66 17.03 -25.11
CA PHE A 706 14.09 16.76 -25.10
C PHE A 706 14.61 16.19 -26.44
N ASP A 707 13.78 15.46 -27.15
CA ASP A 707 14.13 14.93 -28.47
C ASP A 707 14.36 16.04 -29.50
N ASP A 708 13.52 17.08 -29.50
CA ASP A 708 13.66 18.22 -30.38
C ASP A 708 14.83 19.12 -29.94
N ILE A 709 15.10 19.23 -28.64
CA ILE A 709 16.26 19.95 -28.11
C ILE A 709 17.56 19.28 -28.57
N ARG A 710 17.67 17.96 -28.46
CA ARG A 710 18.85 17.20 -28.94
C ARG A 710 19.10 17.37 -30.44
N ASP A 711 18.03 17.48 -31.23
CA ASP A 711 18.16 17.78 -32.67
C ASP A 711 18.77 19.16 -32.95
N ILE A 712 18.53 20.16 -32.10
CA ILE A 712 19.17 21.46 -32.19
C ILE A 712 20.66 21.36 -31.86
N PHE A 713 21.00 20.71 -30.76
CA PHE A 713 22.40 20.56 -30.36
C PHE A 713 23.23 19.77 -31.38
N ALA A 714 22.69 18.75 -32.02
CA ALA A 714 23.37 18.02 -33.11
C ALA A 714 23.65 18.89 -34.34
N LYS A 715 22.94 20.01 -34.49
CA LYS A 715 23.09 20.96 -35.61
C LYS A 715 24.04 22.11 -35.29
N THR A 716 24.57 22.22 -34.08
CA THR A 716 25.52 23.26 -33.69
C THR A 716 26.84 23.09 -34.46
N PRO A 717 27.58 24.17 -34.70
CA PRO A 717 28.85 24.11 -35.44
C PRO A 717 29.84 23.15 -34.81
N GLU A 718 30.00 23.19 -33.48
CA GLU A 718 30.92 22.33 -32.70
C GLU A 718 30.52 20.85 -32.81
N ALA A 719 29.22 20.53 -32.74
CA ALA A 719 28.74 19.17 -32.88
C ALA A 719 29.02 18.61 -34.30
N ARG A 720 28.77 19.42 -35.35
CA ARG A 720 29.03 19.03 -36.74
C ARG A 720 30.53 18.84 -37.03
N LEU A 721 31.37 19.69 -36.49
CA LEU A 721 32.82 19.57 -36.65
C LEU A 721 33.35 18.28 -36.06
N ARG A 722 32.74 17.82 -34.94
CA ARG A 722 33.13 16.58 -34.25
C ARG A 722 32.36 15.34 -34.71
N GLY A 723 31.46 15.47 -35.68
CA GLY A 723 30.61 14.38 -36.15
C GLY A 723 29.62 13.86 -35.09
N TYR A 724 29.17 14.74 -34.17
CA TYR A 724 28.25 14.34 -33.10
C TYR A 724 26.82 14.33 -33.61
N GLU A 725 26.21 13.17 -33.48
CA GLU A 725 24.79 12.96 -33.80
C GLU A 725 23.90 13.20 -32.61
N LYS A 726 22.58 13.20 -32.81
CA LYS A 726 21.53 13.34 -31.78
C LYS A 726 21.73 12.41 -30.54
N GLY A 727 22.23 11.17 -30.78
CA GLY A 727 22.52 10.19 -29.71
C GLY A 727 23.56 10.68 -28.71
N ARG A 728 24.53 11.50 -29.15
CA ARG A 728 25.58 12.06 -28.28
C ARG A 728 25.01 12.93 -27.15
N PHE A 729 23.93 13.63 -27.41
CA PHE A 729 23.28 14.51 -26.47
C PHE A 729 22.21 13.80 -25.58
N SER A 730 22.20 12.45 -25.56
CA SER A 730 21.36 11.66 -24.69
C SER A 730 22.13 11.15 -23.48
N PHE A 731 21.68 11.44 -22.28
CA PHE A 731 22.24 10.86 -21.07
C PHE A 731 21.90 9.37 -20.87
N ASN A 732 21.06 8.78 -21.73
CA ASN A 732 20.70 7.36 -21.70
C ASN A 732 21.61 6.50 -22.58
N VAL A 733 22.34 7.10 -23.53
CA VAL A 733 23.14 6.40 -24.54
C VAL A 733 24.61 6.58 -24.25
N LYS A 734 25.40 5.53 -24.44
CA LYS A 734 26.88 5.61 -24.34
C LYS A 734 27.47 6.60 -25.33
N GLY A 735 28.57 7.21 -24.95
CA GLY A 735 29.33 8.14 -25.79
C GLY A 735 29.26 9.59 -25.34
N GLY A 736 28.08 10.12 -24.98
CA GLY A 736 27.93 11.50 -24.49
C GLY A 736 27.67 11.63 -23.01
N ARG A 737 27.21 10.57 -22.38
CA ARG A 737 26.91 10.55 -20.95
C ARG A 737 28.16 10.38 -20.10
N CYS A 738 28.07 10.76 -18.82
CA CYS A 738 29.05 10.38 -17.82
C CYS A 738 28.99 8.87 -17.58
N GLU A 739 30.06 8.14 -17.81
CA GLU A 739 30.06 6.68 -17.62
C GLU A 739 30.17 6.27 -16.15
N ALA A 740 30.65 7.14 -15.24
CA ALA A 740 30.72 6.87 -13.80
C ALA A 740 29.34 6.75 -13.14
N CYS A 741 28.40 7.64 -13.50
CA CYS A 741 27.00 7.57 -13.04
C CYS A 741 26.06 7.07 -14.14
N GLN A 742 26.55 6.68 -15.29
CA GLN A 742 25.78 6.22 -16.45
C GLN A 742 24.67 7.19 -16.89
N GLY A 743 24.83 8.48 -16.63
CA GLY A 743 23.87 9.53 -16.97
C GLY A 743 22.84 9.86 -15.88
N ASP A 744 22.89 9.22 -14.72
CA ASP A 744 21.98 9.53 -13.60
C ASP A 744 22.28 10.89 -12.96
N GLY A 745 23.53 11.35 -13.02
CA GLY A 745 24.02 12.56 -12.32
C GLY A 745 24.28 12.31 -10.84
N VAL A 746 23.72 11.25 -10.27
CA VAL A 746 23.84 10.87 -8.86
C VAL A 746 24.29 9.42 -8.74
N LYS A 747 24.90 9.09 -7.60
CA LYS A 747 25.12 7.71 -7.15
C LYS A 747 24.10 7.39 -6.07
N VAL A 748 23.44 6.25 -6.18
CA VAL A 748 22.49 5.76 -5.17
C VAL A 748 23.25 4.90 -4.18
N ILE A 749 23.22 5.26 -2.91
CA ILE A 749 23.77 4.46 -1.82
C ILE A 749 22.58 3.80 -1.13
N SER A 750 22.41 2.51 -1.37
CA SER A 750 21.31 1.75 -0.74
C SER A 750 21.60 1.53 0.73
N MET A 751 20.65 1.90 1.56
CA MET A 751 20.69 1.76 3.01
C MET A 751 19.68 0.68 3.42
N ASN A 752 20.15 -0.47 3.92
CA ASN A 752 19.33 -1.66 4.19
C ASN A 752 18.08 -1.43 5.05
N PHE A 753 18.06 -0.42 5.92
CA PHE A 753 16.95 -0.13 6.84
C PHE A 753 16.47 1.34 6.77
N LEU A 754 17.13 2.17 5.97
CA LEU A 754 16.82 3.58 5.77
C LEU A 754 16.53 3.86 4.28
N PRO A 755 15.88 4.98 3.94
CA PRO A 755 15.73 5.41 2.56
C PRO A 755 17.10 5.52 1.85
N ASP A 756 17.13 5.19 0.57
CA ASP A 756 18.34 5.32 -0.24
C ASP A 756 18.82 6.77 -0.27
N VAL A 757 20.15 6.95 -0.16
CA VAL A 757 20.78 8.27 -0.21
C VAL A 757 21.30 8.54 -1.61
N TYR A 758 20.94 9.69 -2.17
CA TYR A 758 21.37 10.16 -3.48
C TYR A 758 22.50 11.17 -3.34
N VAL A 759 23.69 10.81 -3.77
CA VAL A 759 24.88 11.68 -3.70
C VAL A 759 25.26 12.13 -5.11
N PRO A 760 25.54 13.44 -5.35
CA PRO A 760 26.02 13.90 -6.65
C PRO A 760 27.23 13.10 -7.14
N CYS A 761 27.27 12.79 -8.43
CA CYS A 761 28.38 12.05 -9.01
C CYS A 761 29.67 12.87 -8.95
N GLU A 762 30.72 12.34 -8.34
CA GLU A 762 32.04 13.00 -8.16
C GLU A 762 32.74 13.34 -9.48
N VAL A 763 32.45 12.62 -10.58
CA VAL A 763 33.08 12.82 -11.89
C VAL A 763 32.39 13.93 -12.69
N CYS A 764 31.05 13.92 -12.77
CA CYS A 764 30.29 14.91 -13.55
C CYS A 764 29.66 16.00 -12.69
N HIS A 765 29.78 15.94 -11.36
CA HIS A 765 29.22 16.90 -10.41
C HIS A 765 27.72 17.18 -10.68
N GLY A 766 26.96 16.13 -10.93
CA GLY A 766 25.52 16.22 -11.22
C GLY A 766 25.17 16.49 -12.69
N LYS A 767 26.12 16.83 -13.54
CA LYS A 767 25.88 17.31 -14.93
C LYS A 767 25.44 16.22 -15.91
N ARG A 768 25.49 14.94 -15.55
CA ARG A 768 25.03 13.78 -16.34
C ARG A 768 25.84 13.45 -17.59
N TYR A 769 26.59 14.40 -18.17
CA TYR A 769 27.34 14.30 -19.41
C TYR A 769 28.84 14.29 -19.18
N ASN A 770 29.58 13.83 -20.17
CA ASN A 770 31.03 14.03 -20.20
C ASN A 770 31.39 15.45 -20.66
N GLU A 771 32.58 15.90 -20.32
CA GLU A 771 33.04 17.26 -20.58
C GLU A 771 33.04 17.64 -22.07
N GLU A 772 33.37 16.70 -22.94
CA GLU A 772 33.38 16.93 -24.39
C GLU A 772 31.99 17.25 -24.97
N THR A 773 30.96 16.60 -24.47
CA THR A 773 29.57 16.88 -24.88
C THR A 773 29.12 18.26 -24.36
N LEU A 774 29.55 18.65 -23.16
CA LEU A 774 29.25 19.93 -22.57
C LEU A 774 29.89 21.13 -23.26
N GLN A 775 30.96 20.91 -24.07
CA GLN A 775 31.56 21.95 -24.88
C GLN A 775 30.70 22.41 -26.06
N CYS A 776 29.73 21.58 -26.50
CA CYS A 776 28.79 21.99 -27.54
C CYS A 776 27.72 22.91 -26.94
N THR A 777 27.66 24.14 -27.48
CA THR A 777 26.72 25.16 -26.95
C THR A 777 25.74 25.64 -28.02
N TYR A 778 24.54 25.99 -27.56
CA TYR A 778 23.52 26.68 -28.35
C TYR A 778 23.15 27.98 -27.64
N LYS A 779 23.27 29.14 -28.28
CA LYS A 779 23.10 30.46 -27.67
C LYS A 779 23.86 30.61 -26.34
N GLY A 780 25.10 30.09 -26.28
CA GLY A 780 25.97 30.16 -25.11
C GLY A 780 25.63 29.23 -23.96
N LYS A 781 24.66 28.32 -24.11
CA LYS A 781 24.25 27.34 -23.12
C LYS A 781 24.54 25.91 -23.62
N ASN A 782 25.11 25.07 -22.79
CA ASN A 782 25.28 23.65 -23.08
C ASN A 782 23.99 22.86 -22.78
N ILE A 783 23.99 21.56 -23.11
CA ILE A 783 22.80 20.71 -22.96
C ILE A 783 22.37 20.54 -21.49
N TYR A 784 23.30 20.57 -20.53
CA TYR A 784 23.00 20.52 -19.11
C TYR A 784 22.39 21.84 -18.64
N ASP A 785 22.94 22.98 -19.04
CA ASP A 785 22.37 24.31 -18.71
C ASP A 785 20.93 24.42 -19.18
N VAL A 786 20.60 23.84 -20.34
CA VAL A 786 19.21 23.81 -20.82
C VAL A 786 18.30 22.91 -19.97
N LEU A 787 18.80 21.80 -19.47
CA LEU A 787 18.06 20.94 -18.55
C LEU A 787 17.79 21.63 -17.18
N GLU A 788 18.70 22.52 -16.75
CA GLU A 788 18.57 23.31 -15.53
C GLU A 788 17.65 24.54 -15.68
N MET A 789 17.29 24.90 -16.92
CA MET A 789 16.32 25.98 -17.15
C MET A 789 14.92 25.60 -16.63
N THR A 790 14.20 26.58 -16.11
CA THR A 790 12.78 26.46 -15.85
C THR A 790 12.00 26.36 -17.16
N VAL A 791 10.75 25.90 -17.10
CA VAL A 791 9.85 25.91 -18.25
C VAL A 791 9.67 27.34 -18.78
N GLU A 792 9.56 28.33 -17.90
CA GLU A 792 9.43 29.76 -18.22
C GLU A 792 10.67 30.26 -19.00
N ASP A 793 11.87 30.11 -18.46
CA ASP A 793 13.11 30.50 -19.13
C ASP A 793 13.29 29.81 -20.50
N SER A 794 12.86 28.54 -20.58
CA SER A 794 12.96 27.74 -21.77
C SER A 794 12.04 28.21 -22.89
N LEU A 795 10.85 28.73 -22.54
CA LEU A 795 9.90 29.32 -23.49
C LEU A 795 10.51 30.52 -24.24
N ASP A 796 11.21 31.39 -23.52
CA ASP A 796 11.89 32.55 -24.10
C ASP A 796 13.15 32.11 -24.89
N PHE A 797 13.92 31.17 -24.32
CA PHE A 797 15.15 30.68 -24.96
C PHE A 797 14.87 30.01 -26.31
N PHE A 798 13.79 29.22 -26.42
CA PHE A 798 13.37 28.52 -27.64
C PHE A 798 12.24 29.23 -28.40
N ALA A 799 12.01 30.53 -28.20
CA ALA A 799 10.94 31.29 -28.84
C ALA A 799 10.87 31.10 -30.36
N ASN A 800 12.03 30.94 -31.03
CA ASN A 800 12.15 30.76 -32.47
C ASN A 800 12.01 29.30 -32.97
N HIS A 801 11.69 28.36 -32.05
CA HIS A 801 11.50 26.93 -32.37
C HIS A 801 10.07 26.48 -32.09
N PRO A 802 9.12 26.62 -33.04
CA PRO A 802 7.68 26.40 -32.79
C PRO A 802 7.36 25.04 -32.20
N LYS A 803 8.05 23.96 -32.62
CA LYS A 803 7.82 22.62 -32.09
C LYS A 803 8.14 22.52 -30.58
N ILE A 804 9.26 23.09 -30.16
CA ILE A 804 9.69 23.11 -28.76
C ILE A 804 8.77 24.04 -27.97
N LYS A 805 8.55 25.27 -28.49
CA LYS A 805 7.68 26.26 -27.83
C LYS A 805 6.28 25.70 -27.54
N ASN A 806 5.64 25.03 -28.51
CA ASN A 806 4.31 24.47 -28.31
C ASN A 806 4.27 23.42 -27.20
N LYS A 807 5.31 22.57 -27.10
CA LYS A 807 5.40 21.56 -26.03
C LYS A 807 5.67 22.20 -24.66
N LEU A 808 6.52 23.23 -24.60
CA LEU A 808 6.77 23.98 -23.38
C LEU A 808 5.53 24.78 -22.95
N GLN A 809 4.77 25.32 -23.92
CA GLN A 809 3.53 26.05 -23.63
C GLN A 809 2.49 25.17 -22.93
N THR A 810 2.37 23.88 -23.29
CA THR A 810 1.46 22.98 -22.57
C THR A 810 1.86 22.75 -21.11
N LEU A 811 3.17 22.75 -20.80
CA LEU A 811 3.64 22.70 -19.43
C LEU A 811 3.33 24.00 -18.66
N SER A 812 3.47 25.13 -19.34
CA SER A 812 3.11 26.44 -18.79
C SER A 812 1.60 26.55 -18.52
N ASP A 813 0.77 26.10 -19.46
CA ASP A 813 -0.71 26.14 -19.37
C ASP A 813 -1.23 25.39 -18.13
N VAL A 814 -0.57 24.27 -17.75
CA VAL A 814 -0.93 23.53 -16.54
C VAL A 814 -0.29 24.07 -15.26
N GLY A 815 0.34 25.25 -15.31
CA GLY A 815 0.90 25.95 -14.13
C GLY A 815 2.27 25.42 -13.67
N LEU A 816 3.05 24.79 -14.56
CA LEU A 816 4.38 24.23 -14.25
C LEU A 816 5.53 25.12 -14.74
N ASN A 817 5.38 26.44 -14.71
CA ASN A 817 6.41 27.37 -15.18
C ASN A 817 7.72 27.27 -14.40
N TYR A 818 7.62 26.96 -13.11
CA TYR A 818 8.74 26.97 -12.17
C TYR A 818 9.60 25.70 -12.18
N ILE A 819 9.11 24.59 -12.69
CA ILE A 819 9.88 23.32 -12.70
C ILE A 819 11.00 23.40 -13.71
N LYS A 820 12.14 22.75 -13.40
CA LYS A 820 13.25 22.62 -14.33
C LYS A 820 12.96 21.52 -15.36
N LEU A 821 13.41 21.69 -16.60
CA LEU A 821 13.24 20.69 -17.67
C LEU A 821 13.88 19.33 -17.31
N GLY A 822 15.04 19.35 -16.66
CA GLY A 822 15.78 18.18 -16.22
C GLY A 822 15.50 17.69 -14.80
N GLN A 823 14.50 18.27 -14.11
CA GLN A 823 14.14 17.89 -12.75
C GLN A 823 13.81 16.38 -12.68
N SER A 824 14.44 15.68 -11.75
CA SER A 824 14.21 14.23 -11.60
C SER A 824 12.75 13.93 -11.25
N SER A 825 12.22 12.86 -11.85
CA SER A 825 10.86 12.37 -11.51
C SER A 825 10.68 12.03 -10.02
N THR A 826 11.76 11.68 -9.34
CA THR A 826 11.75 11.32 -7.91
C THR A 826 11.63 12.53 -6.98
N THR A 827 11.83 13.75 -7.51
CA THR A 827 11.71 15.02 -6.77
C THR A 827 10.43 15.77 -7.08
N LEU A 828 9.65 15.32 -8.04
CA LEU A 828 8.33 15.89 -8.33
C LEU A 828 7.31 15.42 -7.31
N SER A 829 6.43 16.33 -6.89
CA SER A 829 5.23 15.97 -6.13
C SER A 829 4.26 15.16 -7.01
N GLY A 830 3.32 14.42 -6.39
CA GLY A 830 2.30 13.68 -7.13
C GLY A 830 1.47 14.57 -8.05
N GLY A 831 1.09 15.75 -7.58
CA GLY A 831 0.34 16.73 -8.38
C GLY A 831 1.16 17.32 -9.55
N GLU A 832 2.46 17.55 -9.37
CA GLU A 832 3.35 17.96 -10.47
C GLU A 832 3.49 16.88 -11.52
N ALA A 833 3.71 15.62 -11.09
CA ALA A 833 3.80 14.47 -11.99
C ALA A 833 2.50 14.31 -12.81
N GLN A 834 1.35 14.44 -12.17
CA GLN A 834 0.03 14.40 -12.82
C GLN A 834 -0.13 15.51 -13.87
N ARG A 835 0.26 16.75 -13.53
CA ARG A 835 0.21 17.87 -14.48
C ARG A 835 1.18 17.71 -15.64
N VAL A 836 2.37 17.12 -15.46
CA VAL A 836 3.28 16.77 -16.55
C VAL A 836 2.63 15.74 -17.50
N LYS A 837 1.93 14.73 -16.96
CA LYS A 837 1.18 13.75 -17.77
C LYS A 837 0.08 14.45 -18.58
N LEU A 838 -0.68 15.33 -17.94
CA LEU A 838 -1.74 16.12 -18.59
C LEU A 838 -1.15 16.99 -19.73
N ALA A 839 -0.06 17.70 -19.48
CA ALA A 839 0.62 18.50 -20.49
C ALA A 839 1.07 17.67 -21.71
N SER A 840 1.57 16.46 -21.47
CA SER A 840 1.98 15.55 -22.56
C SER A 840 0.79 15.11 -23.44
N GLU A 841 -0.40 14.90 -22.84
CA GLU A 841 -1.59 14.53 -23.61
C GLU A 841 -2.17 15.71 -24.39
N LEU A 842 -2.11 16.92 -23.84
CA LEU A 842 -2.54 18.16 -24.51
C LEU A 842 -1.78 18.47 -25.82
N GLN A 843 -0.58 17.92 -25.99
CA GLN A 843 0.20 18.05 -27.23
C GLN A 843 -0.37 17.22 -28.39
N LYS A 844 -1.20 16.23 -28.10
CA LYS A 844 -1.76 15.31 -29.08
C LYS A 844 -3.02 15.91 -29.69
N ARG A 845 -3.30 15.54 -30.94
CA ARG A 845 -4.55 15.99 -31.60
C ARG A 845 -5.77 15.38 -30.93
N PRO A 846 -6.79 16.17 -30.59
CA PRO A 846 -8.03 15.65 -30.03
C PRO A 846 -8.77 14.80 -31.07
N THR A 847 -9.43 13.73 -30.64
CA THR A 847 -10.22 12.87 -31.50
C THR A 847 -11.74 13.11 -31.37
N GLY A 848 -12.15 13.78 -30.30
CA GLY A 848 -13.55 13.95 -29.91
C GLY A 848 -14.20 12.65 -29.39
N LYS A 849 -13.39 11.58 -29.16
CA LYS A 849 -13.82 10.28 -28.65
C LYS A 849 -12.87 9.75 -27.57
N THR A 850 -11.97 10.58 -27.10
CA THR A 850 -11.06 10.21 -26.01
C THR A 850 -11.75 10.40 -24.68
N ILE A 851 -11.54 9.45 -23.76
CA ILE A 851 -11.89 9.60 -22.35
C ILE A 851 -10.62 9.85 -21.56
N TYR A 852 -10.59 10.94 -20.82
CA TYR A 852 -9.59 11.26 -19.81
C TYR A 852 -10.14 10.92 -18.44
N ILE A 853 -9.40 10.14 -17.66
CA ILE A 853 -9.72 9.83 -16.26
C ILE A 853 -8.65 10.46 -15.37
N LEU A 854 -9.09 11.33 -14.46
CA LEU A 854 -8.24 12.01 -13.49
C LEU A 854 -8.69 11.64 -12.06
N ASP A 855 -7.72 11.36 -11.21
CA ASP A 855 -7.97 11.05 -9.80
C ASP A 855 -7.40 12.18 -8.93
N GLU A 856 -8.29 12.92 -8.26
CA GLU A 856 -7.99 14.05 -7.38
C GLU A 856 -6.96 15.05 -7.95
N PRO A 857 -7.18 15.63 -9.14
CA PRO A 857 -6.18 16.45 -9.80
C PRO A 857 -5.90 17.81 -9.13
N THR A 858 -6.69 18.22 -8.14
CA THR A 858 -6.49 19.46 -7.37
C THR A 858 -5.59 19.28 -6.16
N THR A 859 -5.10 18.08 -5.92
CA THR A 859 -4.18 17.78 -4.82
C THR A 859 -2.95 18.69 -4.83
N GLY A 860 -2.67 19.35 -3.71
CA GLY A 860 -1.51 20.25 -3.56
C GLY A 860 -1.61 21.55 -4.36
N LEU A 861 -2.80 21.92 -4.84
CA LEU A 861 -3.02 23.14 -5.61
C LEU A 861 -3.67 24.23 -4.79
N HIS A 862 -3.07 25.43 -4.87
CA HIS A 862 -3.72 26.64 -4.42
C HIS A 862 -4.94 26.94 -5.30
N THR A 863 -5.95 27.63 -4.77
CA THR A 863 -7.20 27.97 -5.49
C THR A 863 -6.95 28.65 -6.84
N ASP A 864 -5.90 29.49 -6.97
CA ASP A 864 -5.51 30.09 -8.25
C ASP A 864 -5.01 29.07 -9.29
N ASP A 865 -4.24 28.07 -8.82
CA ASP A 865 -3.77 26.96 -9.68
C ASP A 865 -4.93 26.04 -10.08
N VAL A 866 -5.93 25.85 -9.20
CA VAL A 866 -7.18 25.13 -9.50
C VAL A 866 -7.94 25.82 -10.62
N ASN A 867 -8.04 27.15 -10.59
CA ASN A 867 -8.68 27.93 -11.66
C ASN A 867 -8.01 27.70 -13.02
N ARG A 868 -6.68 27.68 -13.08
CA ARG A 868 -5.92 27.36 -14.30
C ARG A 868 -6.17 25.93 -14.78
N LEU A 869 -6.21 24.98 -13.85
CA LEU A 869 -6.50 23.60 -14.17
C LEU A 869 -7.90 23.43 -14.77
N ILE A 870 -8.92 24.06 -14.18
CA ILE A 870 -10.29 24.06 -14.72
C ILE A 870 -10.30 24.56 -16.16
N ALA A 871 -9.66 25.67 -16.46
CA ALA A 871 -9.59 26.20 -17.83
C ALA A 871 -8.95 25.19 -18.82
N VAL A 872 -7.95 24.43 -18.40
CA VAL A 872 -7.34 23.37 -19.20
C VAL A 872 -8.31 22.22 -19.44
N LEU A 873 -9.02 21.77 -18.40
CA LEU A 873 -9.99 20.68 -18.49
C LEU A 873 -11.18 21.06 -19.39
N GLU A 874 -11.66 22.30 -19.28
CA GLU A 874 -12.70 22.85 -20.14
C GLU A 874 -12.28 22.83 -21.61
N ARG A 875 -11.04 23.22 -21.91
CA ARG A 875 -10.49 23.18 -23.29
C ARG A 875 -10.48 21.75 -23.86
N ILE A 876 -10.22 20.73 -23.05
CA ILE A 876 -10.30 19.33 -23.48
C ILE A 876 -11.73 18.95 -23.83
N VAL A 877 -12.69 19.29 -22.99
CA VAL A 877 -14.11 19.00 -23.22
C VAL A 877 -14.66 19.76 -24.41
N ASP A 878 -14.26 21.05 -24.62
CA ASP A 878 -14.65 21.86 -25.74
C ASP A 878 -14.17 21.31 -27.09
N ASN A 879 -13.10 20.51 -27.09
CA ASN A 879 -12.63 19.75 -28.25
C ASN A 879 -13.47 18.48 -28.53
N GLY A 880 -14.53 18.23 -27.75
CA GLY A 880 -15.43 17.06 -27.90
C GLY A 880 -15.04 15.83 -27.11
N ASP A 881 -13.90 15.81 -26.44
CA ASP A 881 -13.44 14.72 -25.60
C ASP A 881 -14.20 14.68 -24.26
N THR A 882 -14.14 13.57 -23.56
CA THR A 882 -14.82 13.39 -22.24
C THR A 882 -13.79 13.41 -21.13
N VAL A 883 -14.08 14.13 -20.07
CA VAL A 883 -13.23 14.15 -18.87
C VAL A 883 -14.04 13.59 -17.69
N ILE A 884 -13.53 12.55 -17.07
CA ILE A 884 -14.10 11.94 -15.85
C ILE A 884 -13.12 12.20 -14.71
N ILE A 885 -13.61 12.83 -13.65
CA ILE A 885 -12.76 13.27 -12.52
C ILE A 885 -13.33 12.72 -11.22
N ILE A 886 -12.50 12.06 -10.41
CA ILE A 886 -12.81 11.81 -9.00
C ILE A 886 -12.34 13.04 -8.24
N GLU A 887 -13.24 13.74 -7.54
CA GLU A 887 -12.92 15.01 -6.90
C GLU A 887 -13.74 15.30 -5.64
N HIS A 888 -13.13 16.10 -4.74
CA HIS A 888 -13.74 16.61 -3.51
C HIS A 888 -13.76 18.14 -3.46
N ASN A 889 -12.97 18.81 -4.30
CA ASN A 889 -12.89 20.26 -4.35
C ASN A 889 -14.18 20.86 -4.92
N LEU A 890 -14.89 21.65 -4.11
CA LEU A 890 -16.19 22.23 -4.46
C LEU A 890 -16.12 23.22 -5.62
N ASP A 891 -15.00 23.89 -5.82
CA ASP A 891 -14.79 24.81 -6.95
C ASP A 891 -14.75 24.07 -8.29
N VAL A 892 -14.15 22.89 -8.34
CA VAL A 892 -14.20 22.02 -9.53
C VAL A 892 -15.60 21.44 -9.70
N ILE A 893 -16.21 20.99 -8.60
CA ILE A 893 -17.54 20.37 -8.62
C ILE A 893 -18.61 21.33 -9.14
N LYS A 894 -18.57 22.61 -8.74
CA LYS A 894 -19.51 23.63 -9.25
C LYS A 894 -19.39 23.89 -10.75
N CYS A 895 -18.20 23.64 -11.34
CA CYS A 895 -17.93 23.81 -12.77
C CYS A 895 -18.30 22.59 -13.62
N ALA A 896 -18.69 21.46 -13.02
CA ALA A 896 -19.02 20.22 -13.71
C ALA A 896 -20.25 20.36 -14.64
N ASP A 897 -20.26 19.60 -15.74
CA ASP A 897 -21.44 19.42 -16.58
C ASP A 897 -22.37 18.32 -16.05
N TRP A 898 -21.78 17.33 -15.34
CA TRP A 898 -22.51 16.19 -14.80
C TRP A 898 -21.80 15.65 -13.54
N ILE A 899 -22.57 15.31 -12.55
CA ILE A 899 -22.07 14.75 -11.27
C ILE A 899 -22.69 13.38 -11.05
N ILE A 900 -21.91 12.47 -10.53
CA ILE A 900 -22.30 11.16 -10.01
C ILE A 900 -21.88 11.13 -8.55
N ASP A 901 -22.84 11.25 -7.63
CA ASP A 901 -22.57 11.31 -6.20
C ASP A 901 -22.82 9.96 -5.54
N LEU A 902 -21.76 9.40 -4.91
CA LEU A 902 -21.81 8.11 -4.21
C LEU A 902 -21.87 8.30 -2.70
N GLY A 903 -22.61 7.43 -2.05
CA GLY A 903 -22.79 7.48 -0.60
C GLY A 903 -23.78 6.45 -0.09
N PRO A 904 -24.56 6.83 0.94
CA PRO A 904 -24.48 8.09 1.73
C PRO A 904 -23.27 8.15 2.66
N GLU A 905 -22.68 6.98 3.02
CA GLU A 905 -21.57 6.85 3.95
C GLU A 905 -20.35 6.16 3.28
N GLY A 906 -19.26 5.97 4.03
CA GLY A 906 -18.10 5.18 3.59
C GLY A 906 -18.26 3.69 3.91
N GLY A 907 -17.46 2.83 3.29
CA GLY A 907 -17.40 1.40 3.52
C GLY A 907 -18.74 0.70 3.27
N ASP A 908 -19.20 -0.13 4.21
CA ASP A 908 -20.46 -0.90 4.09
C ASP A 908 -21.70 0.00 4.05
N GLY A 909 -21.63 1.20 4.63
CA GLY A 909 -22.71 2.20 4.59
C GLY A 909 -22.80 2.92 3.25
N GLY A 910 -21.80 2.79 2.40
CA GLY A 910 -21.71 3.41 1.08
C GLY A 910 -22.10 2.48 -0.07
N GLY A 911 -21.51 2.77 -1.25
CA GLY A 911 -21.62 1.91 -2.41
C GLY A 911 -22.92 2.03 -3.19
N THR A 912 -23.71 3.08 -2.95
CA THR A 912 -24.93 3.41 -3.70
C THR A 912 -24.79 4.76 -4.37
N ILE A 913 -25.57 5.01 -5.42
CA ILE A 913 -25.68 6.32 -6.02
C ILE A 913 -26.73 7.11 -5.26
N VAL A 914 -26.31 8.21 -4.65
CA VAL A 914 -27.22 9.12 -3.93
C VAL A 914 -27.89 10.05 -4.91
N ALA A 915 -27.14 10.60 -5.86
CA ALA A 915 -27.66 11.52 -6.86
C ALA A 915 -26.86 11.47 -8.16
N GLN A 916 -27.50 11.78 -9.28
CA GLN A 916 -26.87 11.99 -10.59
C GLN A 916 -27.55 13.16 -11.29
N GLY A 917 -26.79 14.07 -11.89
CA GLY A 917 -27.34 15.20 -12.63
C GLY A 917 -26.37 16.36 -12.75
N THR A 918 -26.88 17.52 -13.07
CA THR A 918 -26.12 18.76 -13.06
C THR A 918 -25.87 19.20 -11.60
N PRO A 919 -24.91 20.09 -11.34
CA PRO A 919 -24.73 20.68 -10.01
C PRO A 919 -26.01 21.24 -9.42
N GLU A 920 -26.87 21.86 -10.25
CA GLU A 920 -28.16 22.42 -9.87
C GLU A 920 -29.18 21.34 -9.46
N ASP A 921 -29.03 20.10 -9.95
CA ASP A 921 -29.88 18.96 -9.55
C ASP A 921 -29.39 18.36 -8.24
N ILE A 922 -28.07 18.22 -8.08
CA ILE A 922 -27.46 17.62 -6.89
C ILE A 922 -27.77 18.43 -5.63
N ILE A 923 -27.77 19.77 -5.68
CA ILE A 923 -28.08 20.64 -4.54
C ILE A 923 -29.52 20.51 -4.04
N LYS A 924 -30.43 19.91 -4.80
CA LYS A 924 -31.83 19.65 -4.42
C LYS A 924 -32.00 18.35 -3.62
N VAL A 925 -31.01 17.47 -3.63
CA VAL A 925 -31.06 16.17 -2.96
C VAL A 925 -30.53 16.33 -1.54
N GLU A 926 -31.41 16.24 -0.55
CA GLU A 926 -31.06 16.45 0.87
C GLU A 926 -30.12 15.37 1.40
N GLU A 927 -30.16 14.14 0.87
CA GLU A 927 -29.33 13.01 1.28
C GLU A 927 -27.88 13.12 0.74
N SER A 928 -27.64 14.02 -0.23
CA SER A 928 -26.32 14.26 -0.79
C SER A 928 -25.51 15.21 0.09
N TRP A 929 -24.49 14.67 0.76
CA TRP A 929 -23.53 15.51 1.48
C TRP A 929 -22.84 16.50 0.54
N THR A 930 -22.41 16.03 -0.63
CA THR A 930 -21.84 16.90 -1.67
C THR A 930 -22.80 18.04 -2.04
N GLY A 931 -24.09 17.73 -2.22
CA GLY A 931 -25.13 18.70 -2.54
C GLY A 931 -25.30 19.78 -1.47
N GLN A 932 -25.26 19.39 -0.20
CA GLN A 932 -25.42 20.32 0.93
C GLN A 932 -24.27 21.35 0.98
N TYR A 933 -23.01 20.91 0.83
CA TYR A 933 -21.86 21.81 0.80
C TYR A 933 -21.80 22.63 -0.50
N LEU A 934 -22.07 22.01 -1.63
CA LEU A 934 -22.10 22.66 -2.94
C LEU A 934 -23.12 23.81 -3.01
N LYS A 935 -24.26 23.65 -2.36
CA LYS A 935 -25.29 24.73 -2.27
C LYS A 935 -24.71 26.02 -1.66
N LYS A 936 -23.90 25.88 -0.61
CA LYS A 936 -23.24 27.02 0.04
C LYS A 936 -22.22 27.68 -0.90
N THR A 937 -21.39 26.86 -1.55
CA THR A 937 -20.34 27.33 -2.47
C THR A 937 -20.93 28.02 -3.71
N ILE A 938 -22.00 27.50 -4.29
CA ILE A 938 -22.71 28.11 -5.42
C ILE A 938 -23.33 29.48 -4.99
N ALA A 939 -23.95 29.53 -3.82
CA ALA A 939 -24.53 30.79 -3.31
C ALA A 939 -23.43 31.86 -3.10
N TRP A 940 -22.33 31.46 -2.45
CA TRP A 940 -21.15 32.31 -2.28
C TRP A 940 -20.59 32.85 -3.61
N THR A 941 -20.39 31.92 -4.58
CA THR A 941 -19.86 32.28 -5.90
C THR A 941 -20.79 33.30 -6.62
N LYS A 942 -22.11 33.08 -6.62
CA LYS A 942 -23.09 33.98 -7.25
C LYS A 942 -23.11 35.36 -6.62
N GLU A 943 -22.85 35.47 -5.33
CA GLU A 943 -22.79 36.73 -4.63
C GLU A 943 -21.54 37.56 -5.02
N HIS A 944 -20.42 36.90 -5.27
CA HIS A 944 -19.11 37.50 -5.50
C HIS A 944 -18.64 37.47 -6.97
N GLN A 945 -19.30 36.69 -7.82
CA GLN A 945 -19.02 36.62 -9.27
C GLN A 945 -19.75 37.77 -9.98
N LYS A 946 -19.26 39.01 -9.83
CA LYS A 946 -19.80 40.20 -10.54
C LYS A 946 -18.85 40.75 -11.57
#